data_e94c9782d16830bf026cbbc8eaacb349
#
_entry.id   e94c9782d16830bf026cbbc8eaacb349
#
_cell.length_a   1.000
_cell.length_b   1.000
_cell.length_c   1.000
_cell.angle_alpha   90.00
_cell.angle_beta   90.00
_cell.angle_gamma   90.00
#
_symmetry.space_group_name_H-M   'P 1'
#
loop_
_entity.id
_entity.type
_entity.pdbx_description
1 polymer ?
#
loop_
_entity_poly.entity_id
_entity_poly.type
_entity_poly.pdbx_seq_one_letter_code
_entity_poly.pdbx_strand_id
1 'polypeptide(L)'
;MRTAAKATISLRARLIYPTPSNDSVAERGDTIPKIFKGLFIMKKSLLAGASALLACSPAMLMAEEGMWLPSQTGSLAADLKAAGLELDPATLGDLNRPPLTAIASLGGCSAAFLSPQGLVATNHHCVAGSLQYNSSPENDYLTNGFLAKTLGDELPAAPGSRVYVIEDLRNVTAAMLKGADKLDGRARYDRLQANRTALIEACEKQANRRCDVRAYFGGQQYWLQQQLEIKDVRLVYAPAAGVGNFGGEKDNWMWPRHTGDFSFYRAYVAPDGSSAPFAKENVPFKPKAWLPIAKDGVKDGDFIMVAGFPGTTERLRTAEEARFYYEELYPYQQRMLAEYGDRIDELTAGNQAAAIAYAATLQGVENYEKKIAGQMAGADAISLVEKKQAEEAGFRAWIKADPKREAQYGAALAELDRLIAESNAEALADAKRGMLGRGQLYGAARQLYRWANEQAKPDKDREPGYQERDRAFMTQGMQRIERRYVAEIDKALWADGIAEYRTLPADKRSAAFDAFMEGRDLASFYAATELGNTAKRMEWMGKSVADFKASSDPFIQLAVATYDEAMANEAKEKARSGTVQKARSKVMEARLAYAASQGKQMYPDANGSLRFTYGKVTGKAVDGQVWTPFTTAEGIVAKHTGRGEFDAPDKMIELIKAKDYGRYVAPELGTLPVDFLSTVDITNGNSGSSTLNARGEFVGLAFDGTIEGVVSDWMYDPKINRTIHVDSRFMLWTMEKVDGADALLAEMGVKTN
;
A
#
# COMPACT_ATOMS: atom_id res chain seq x y z
N MET A 1 23.41 -40.13 -22.42
CA MET A 1 23.08 -38.71 -22.49
C MET A 1 22.19 -38.35 -21.31
N ARG A 2 22.73 -38.37 -20.11
CA ARG A 2 22.08 -37.94 -18.86
C ARG A 2 23.20 -37.35 -17.99
N THR A 3 23.56 -36.06 -18.19
CA THR A 3 24.48 -35.33 -17.28
C THR A 3 24.65 -33.85 -17.66
N ALA A 4 23.61 -33.18 -18.14
CA ALA A 4 23.68 -31.73 -18.45
C ALA A 4 22.53 -30.88 -17.93
N ALA A 5 21.67 -31.40 -17.03
CA ALA A 5 20.48 -30.68 -16.57
C ALA A 5 20.47 -30.33 -15.07
N LYS A 6 21.64 -30.33 -14.40
CA LYS A 6 21.74 -30.02 -12.95
C LYS A 6 22.56 -28.77 -12.59
N ALA A 7 22.92 -27.92 -13.55
CA ALA A 7 23.81 -26.78 -13.30
C ALA A 7 23.14 -25.40 -13.41
N THR A 8 21.82 -25.29 -13.64
CA THR A 8 21.16 -23.99 -13.90
C THR A 8 20.19 -23.54 -12.80
N ILE A 9 20.00 -24.33 -11.74
CA ILE A 9 19.00 -24.02 -10.67
C ILE A 9 19.67 -23.42 -9.40
N SER A 10 20.99 -23.20 -9.41
CA SER A 10 21.71 -22.74 -8.21
C SER A 10 22.18 -21.28 -8.23
N LEU A 11 21.65 -20.40 -9.09
CA LEU A 11 22.17 -19.02 -9.22
C LEU A 11 21.21 -17.90 -8.76
N ARG A 12 20.01 -18.21 -8.29
CA ARG A 12 19.10 -17.17 -7.76
C ARG A 12 19.19 -16.92 -6.25
N ALA A 13 19.86 -17.74 -5.50
CA ALA A 13 19.89 -17.68 -4.03
C ALA A 13 21.17 -17.13 -3.38
N ARG A 14 22.01 -16.36 -4.10
CA ARG A 14 23.26 -15.82 -3.53
C ARG A 14 23.59 -14.41 -4.02
N LEU A 15 22.74 -13.46 -3.73
CA LEU A 15 23.05 -12.02 -3.79
C LEU A 15 22.38 -11.28 -2.64
N ILE A 16 22.51 -11.80 -1.42
CA ILE A 16 22.19 -11.08 -0.21
C ILE A 16 23.40 -11.20 0.72
N TYR A 17 24.14 -10.11 0.85
CA TYR A 17 25.18 -9.74 1.82
C TYR A 17 26.13 -10.82 2.35
N PRO A 18 27.47 -10.61 2.29
CA PRO A 18 28.43 -11.44 3.00
C PRO A 18 28.41 -11.11 4.50
N THR A 19 28.05 -12.08 5.30
CA THR A 19 28.33 -12.10 6.73
C THR A 19 29.84 -12.21 6.95
N PRO A 20 30.48 -11.49 7.88
CA PRO A 20 31.86 -11.74 8.24
C PRO A 20 31.96 -13.04 9.03
N SER A 21 32.65 -14.01 8.46
CA SER A 21 33.04 -15.24 9.16
C SER A 21 34.13 -14.94 10.18
N ASN A 22 33.81 -15.18 11.46
CA ASN A 22 34.83 -15.45 12.48
C ASN A 22 35.47 -16.77 12.18
N ASP A 23 36.78 -16.76 11.88
CA ASP A 23 37.64 -17.87 12.23
C ASP A 23 39.13 -17.49 12.21
N SER A 24 39.77 -17.99 13.26
CA SER A 24 41.18 -18.20 13.49
C SER A 24 42.05 -17.12 14.13
N VAL A 25 42.16 -17.30 15.43
CA VAL A 25 43.30 -16.93 16.30
C VAL A 25 44.61 -17.49 15.78
N ALA A 26 45.62 -16.65 15.64
CA ALA A 26 47.05 -17.07 15.79
C ALA A 26 47.87 -15.88 16.28
N GLU A 27 48.50 -16.10 17.42
CA GLU A 27 49.42 -15.24 18.14
C GLU A 27 50.63 -14.81 17.28
N ARG A 28 51.09 -13.59 17.44
CA ARG A 28 52.52 -13.27 17.65
C ARG A 28 52.66 -11.86 18.23
N GLY A 29 53.44 -11.81 19.28
CA GLY A 29 53.72 -10.69 20.13
C GLY A 29 54.70 -9.67 19.58
N ASP A 30 54.92 -8.74 20.46
CA ASP A 30 56.02 -7.80 20.65
C ASP A 30 55.89 -6.36 20.15
N THR A 31 55.94 -5.59 21.15
CA THR A 31 56.71 -4.41 21.57
C THR A 31 56.04 -3.04 21.47
N ILE A 32 55.85 -2.55 22.71
CA ILE A 32 55.57 -1.13 23.02
C ILE A 32 56.89 -0.34 23.07
N PRO A 33 56.94 0.93 22.80
CA PRO A 33 57.50 1.86 23.76
C PRO A 33 56.57 3.01 24.20
N LYS A 34 56.49 3.18 25.51
CA LYS A 34 56.08 4.36 26.25
C LYS A 34 57.12 5.48 26.08
N ILE A 35 56.70 6.70 26.11
CA ILE A 35 57.34 7.95 26.56
C ILE A 35 56.38 9.10 26.13
N PHE A 36 55.85 10.04 26.87
CA PHE A 36 56.26 10.88 27.99
C PHE A 36 55.05 11.49 28.72
N LYS A 37 55.15 11.52 30.05
CA LYS A 37 54.34 12.42 30.92
C LYS A 37 54.92 13.80 30.88
N GLY A 38 54.11 14.85 30.82
CA GLY A 38 54.49 16.24 31.09
C GLY A 38 53.39 17.00 31.76
N LEU A 39 53.49 17.13 33.06
CA LEU A 39 52.65 17.93 33.97
C LEU A 39 53.04 19.38 33.85
N PHE A 40 52.09 20.33 33.64
CA PHE A 40 52.28 21.72 34.07
C PHE A 40 50.96 22.32 34.56
N ILE A 41 50.98 22.69 35.83
CA ILE A 41 50.03 23.54 36.55
C ILE A 41 50.45 24.99 36.34
N MET A 42 49.52 25.90 35.97
CA MET A 42 49.54 27.26 36.53
C MET A 42 48.30 28.10 36.19
N LYS A 43 47.61 28.47 37.27
CA LYS A 43 47.04 29.75 37.67
C LYS A 43 46.03 30.54 36.85
N LYS A 44 44.96 30.82 37.57
CA LYS A 44 43.84 31.74 37.31
C LYS A 44 44.30 33.17 36.98
N SER A 45 43.65 33.77 35.99
CA SER A 45 43.41 35.22 35.99
C SER A 45 42.10 35.52 35.28
N LEU A 46 41.19 36.20 35.95
CA LEU A 46 39.95 36.76 35.44
C LEU A 46 40.24 37.83 34.38
N LEU A 47 39.54 37.79 33.26
CA LEU A 47 39.13 39.04 32.57
C LEU A 47 37.78 38.75 31.89
N ALA A 48 36.78 39.54 32.27
CA ALA A 48 35.47 39.57 31.69
C ALA A 48 35.54 40.16 30.28
N GLY A 49 35.13 39.37 29.28
CA GLY A 49 34.89 39.82 27.93
C GLY A 49 33.57 39.21 27.48
N ALA A 50 32.50 40.00 27.44
CA ALA A 50 31.23 39.62 26.88
C ALA A 50 31.37 39.48 25.37
N SER A 51 31.63 38.26 24.89
CA SER A 51 31.45 37.88 23.48
C SER A 51 30.10 37.18 23.36
N ALA A 52 29.13 37.88 22.76
CA ALA A 52 27.90 37.26 22.28
C ALA A 52 28.25 36.23 21.20
N LEU A 53 28.45 34.99 21.61
CA LEU A 53 28.36 33.83 20.72
C LEU A 53 26.88 33.69 20.33
N LEU A 54 26.53 34.23 19.17
CA LEU A 54 25.37 33.70 18.44
C LEU A 54 25.64 32.20 18.30
N ALA A 55 25.00 31.42 19.14
CA ALA A 55 24.81 30.00 18.91
C ALA A 55 23.91 29.88 17.67
N CYS A 56 24.52 29.74 16.48
CA CYS A 56 23.87 29.05 15.39
C CYS A 56 23.66 27.65 15.93
N SER A 57 22.53 27.43 16.62
CA SER A 57 21.96 26.08 16.70
C SER A 57 21.83 25.60 15.26
N PRO A 58 22.41 24.45 14.87
CA PRO A 58 21.98 23.82 13.61
C PRO A 58 20.48 23.73 13.77
N ALA A 59 19.71 24.33 12.83
CA ALA A 59 18.31 24.06 12.72
C ALA A 59 18.24 22.54 12.66
N MET A 60 17.76 21.88 13.70
CA MET A 60 17.36 20.49 13.62
C MET A 60 16.45 20.47 12.44
N LEU A 61 16.86 19.76 11.39
CA LEU A 61 15.96 19.36 10.29
C LEU A 61 14.78 18.72 11.00
N MET A 62 13.68 19.47 11.11
CA MET A 62 12.44 18.96 11.68
C MET A 62 12.09 17.76 10.83
N ALA A 63 11.91 16.63 11.48
CA ALA A 63 11.56 15.41 10.79
C ALA A 63 10.29 15.67 9.96
N GLU A 64 10.40 15.50 8.65
CA GLU A 64 9.31 15.65 7.69
C GLU A 64 8.39 14.41 7.75
N GLU A 65 8.35 13.76 8.92
CA GLU A 65 7.56 12.59 9.22
C GLU A 65 6.06 12.93 9.28
N GLY A 66 5.24 12.05 8.73
CA GLY A 66 3.80 12.06 8.96
C GLY A 66 2.95 12.07 7.70
N MET A 67 1.89 11.27 7.76
CA MET A 67 0.80 11.25 6.80
C MET A 67 -0.40 12.01 7.38
N TRP A 68 -0.37 13.33 7.21
CA TRP A 68 -1.23 14.27 7.92
C TRP A 68 -2.65 14.32 7.36
N LEU A 69 -3.61 14.53 8.24
CA LEU A 69 -5.00 14.77 7.86
C LEU A 69 -5.17 16.24 7.39
N PRO A 70 -6.05 16.51 6.41
CA PRO A 70 -6.41 17.88 6.04
C PRO A 70 -6.85 18.74 7.24
N SER A 71 -7.51 18.14 8.24
CA SER A 71 -7.93 18.84 9.46
C SER A 71 -6.79 19.24 10.39
N GLN A 72 -5.55 18.78 10.17
CA GLN A 72 -4.36 19.10 10.98
C GLN A 72 -3.55 20.27 10.42
N THR A 73 -3.88 20.78 9.23
CA THR A 73 -3.09 21.83 8.56
C THR A 73 -2.93 23.10 9.38
N GLY A 74 -3.95 23.49 10.14
CA GLY A 74 -3.88 24.68 11.01
C GLY A 74 -2.75 24.61 12.04
N SER A 75 -2.53 23.42 12.60
CA SER A 75 -1.45 23.20 13.58
C SER A 75 -0.08 23.03 12.96
N LEU A 76 -0.01 22.70 11.65
CA LEU A 76 1.23 22.52 10.88
C LEU A 76 1.64 23.77 10.10
N ALA A 77 0.86 24.85 10.17
CA ALA A 77 1.06 26.01 9.30
C ALA A 77 2.48 26.62 9.40
N ALA A 78 3.04 26.69 10.61
CA ALA A 78 4.38 27.20 10.81
C ALA A 78 5.46 26.27 10.24
N ASP A 79 5.31 24.96 10.44
CA ASP A 79 6.26 23.94 9.97
C ASP A 79 6.25 23.85 8.45
N LEU A 80 5.07 23.85 7.82
CA LEU A 80 4.92 23.88 6.36
C LEU A 80 5.57 25.10 5.73
N LYS A 81 5.40 26.28 6.33
CA LYS A 81 6.07 27.53 5.88
C LYS A 81 7.59 27.46 6.06
N ALA A 82 8.05 26.94 7.18
CA ALA A 82 9.47 26.77 7.46
C ALA A 82 10.13 25.75 6.51
N ALA A 83 9.40 24.71 6.12
CA ALA A 83 9.84 23.72 5.14
C ALA A 83 9.92 24.28 3.71
N GLY A 84 9.20 25.37 3.40
CA GLY A 84 9.25 26.04 2.09
C GLY A 84 7.93 26.14 1.35
N LEU A 85 6.79 25.78 1.95
CA LEU A 85 5.48 25.88 1.29
C LEU A 85 5.16 27.36 0.96
N GLU A 86 4.90 27.65 -0.31
CA GLU A 86 4.49 28.98 -0.79
C GLU A 86 2.97 29.20 -0.71
N LEU A 87 2.17 28.12 -0.88
CA LEU A 87 0.71 28.20 -0.68
C LEU A 87 0.35 28.64 0.74
N ASP A 88 -0.82 29.24 0.89
CA ASP A 88 -1.43 29.39 2.21
C ASP A 88 -1.74 28.00 2.79
N PRO A 89 -1.15 27.61 3.94
CA PRO A 89 -1.41 26.31 4.55
C PRO A 89 -2.88 26.00 4.74
N ALA A 90 -3.74 27.00 4.96
CA ALA A 90 -5.18 26.81 5.13
C ALA A 90 -5.84 26.15 3.89
N THR A 91 -5.26 26.31 2.69
CA THR A 91 -5.78 25.65 1.47
C THR A 91 -5.69 24.14 1.53
N LEU A 92 -4.72 23.58 2.26
CA LEU A 92 -4.56 22.14 2.45
C LEU A 92 -5.59 21.55 3.44
N GLY A 93 -6.32 22.39 4.15
CA GLY A 93 -7.44 22.00 5.02
C GLY A 93 -8.81 22.11 4.35
N ASP A 94 -8.91 22.71 3.16
CA ASP A 94 -10.16 23.00 2.47
C ASP A 94 -10.35 22.10 1.25
N LEU A 95 -11.23 21.11 1.37
CA LEU A 95 -11.55 20.17 0.30
C LEU A 95 -12.27 20.80 -0.91
N ASN A 96 -12.67 22.06 -0.82
CA ASN A 96 -13.32 22.79 -1.91
C ASN A 96 -12.32 23.65 -2.72
N ARG A 97 -11.05 23.62 -2.38
CA ARG A 97 -9.97 24.38 -3.02
C ARG A 97 -8.84 23.47 -3.50
N PRO A 98 -8.19 23.77 -4.64
CA PRO A 98 -6.99 23.05 -5.04
C PRO A 98 -5.87 23.27 -3.99
N PRO A 99 -4.93 22.30 -3.83
CA PRO A 99 -4.78 21.12 -4.68
C PRO A 99 -5.68 19.93 -4.29
N LEU A 100 -6.19 19.84 -3.04
CA LEU A 100 -6.85 18.62 -2.55
C LEU A 100 -8.15 18.29 -3.28
N THR A 101 -8.88 19.29 -3.79
CA THR A 101 -10.11 19.08 -4.59
C THR A 101 -9.83 18.30 -5.88
N ALA A 102 -8.60 18.34 -6.40
CA ALA A 102 -8.22 17.62 -7.62
C ALA A 102 -7.78 16.17 -7.36
N ILE A 103 -7.58 15.78 -6.09
CA ILE A 103 -7.10 14.45 -5.72
C ILE A 103 -8.26 13.45 -5.72
N ALA A 104 -8.02 12.27 -6.31
CA ALA A 104 -9.00 11.20 -6.42
C ALA A 104 -8.41 9.86 -5.97
N SER A 105 -9.28 8.91 -5.62
CA SER A 105 -8.90 7.52 -5.32
C SER A 105 -9.41 6.58 -6.40
N LEU A 106 -8.61 5.58 -6.75
CA LEU A 106 -9.01 4.46 -7.61
C LEU A 106 -9.39 3.20 -6.79
N GLY A 107 -9.47 3.32 -5.46
CA GLY A 107 -9.80 2.24 -4.54
C GLY A 107 -8.59 1.45 -4.02
N GLY A 108 -7.50 1.37 -4.75
CA GLY A 108 -6.23 0.74 -4.35
C GLY A 108 -5.02 1.61 -4.66
N CYS A 109 -5.18 2.57 -5.57
CA CYS A 109 -4.21 3.59 -5.94
C CYS A 109 -4.79 4.98 -5.73
N SER A 110 -3.90 5.96 -5.64
CA SER A 110 -4.22 7.38 -5.69
C SER A 110 -4.21 7.90 -7.13
N ALA A 111 -4.80 9.05 -7.37
CA ALA A 111 -4.84 9.70 -8.67
C ALA A 111 -5.16 11.19 -8.51
N ALA A 112 -5.04 11.96 -9.60
CA ALA A 112 -5.53 13.34 -9.64
C ALA A 112 -6.01 13.75 -11.02
N PHE A 113 -6.94 14.70 -11.06
CA PHE A 113 -7.36 15.34 -12.29
C PHE A 113 -6.29 16.31 -12.77
N LEU A 114 -5.90 16.20 -14.06
CA LEU A 114 -4.97 17.09 -14.73
C LEU A 114 -5.63 17.92 -15.85
N SER A 115 -6.93 17.77 -16.05
CA SER A 115 -7.66 18.56 -17.06
C SER A 115 -9.09 18.89 -16.63
N PRO A 116 -9.72 19.91 -17.25
CA PRO A 116 -11.13 20.23 -17.03
C PRO A 116 -12.09 19.21 -17.65
N GLN A 117 -11.59 18.22 -18.38
CA GLN A 117 -12.36 17.18 -19.06
C GLN A 117 -12.21 15.80 -18.41
N GLY A 118 -11.89 15.77 -17.12
CA GLY A 118 -11.88 14.54 -16.34
C GLY A 118 -10.71 13.60 -16.62
N LEU A 119 -9.62 14.08 -17.21
CA LEU A 119 -8.38 13.33 -17.39
C LEU A 119 -7.73 13.08 -16.02
N VAL A 120 -7.45 11.83 -15.70
CA VAL A 120 -6.98 11.36 -14.39
C VAL A 120 -5.60 10.72 -14.54
N ALA A 121 -4.59 11.33 -13.93
CA ALA A 121 -3.24 10.77 -13.88
C ALA A 121 -3.10 9.79 -12.72
N THR A 122 -2.40 8.68 -12.96
CA THR A 122 -2.03 7.67 -11.96
C THR A 122 -0.79 6.90 -12.44
N ASN A 123 -0.33 5.90 -11.69
CA ASN A 123 0.79 5.06 -12.12
C ASN A 123 0.40 4.06 -13.22
N HIS A 124 1.38 3.60 -13.98
CA HIS A 124 1.23 2.55 -14.98
C HIS A 124 0.79 1.23 -14.36
N HIS A 125 1.40 0.83 -13.25
CA HIS A 125 1.01 -0.40 -12.56
C HIS A 125 -0.44 -0.36 -12.04
N CYS A 126 -1.00 0.83 -11.78
CA CYS A 126 -2.40 0.99 -11.37
C CYS A 126 -3.39 0.72 -12.53
N VAL A 127 -2.95 0.84 -13.78
CA VAL A 127 -3.78 0.58 -14.97
C VAL A 127 -3.51 -0.79 -15.59
N ALA A 128 -2.51 -1.54 -15.12
CA ALA A 128 -2.10 -2.83 -15.68
C ALA A 128 -3.27 -3.83 -15.82
N GLY A 129 -4.19 -3.85 -14.85
CA GLY A 129 -5.40 -4.67 -14.92
C GLY A 129 -6.34 -4.27 -16.08
N SER A 130 -6.42 -3.00 -16.45
CA SER A 130 -7.21 -2.51 -17.57
C SER A 130 -6.51 -2.76 -18.91
N LEU A 131 -5.18 -2.65 -18.96
CA LEU A 131 -4.39 -3.05 -20.12
C LEU A 131 -4.58 -4.55 -20.39
N GLN A 132 -4.43 -5.40 -19.38
CA GLN A 132 -4.65 -6.84 -19.51
C GLN A 132 -6.08 -7.17 -19.94
N TYR A 133 -7.10 -6.50 -19.40
CA TYR A 133 -8.51 -6.73 -19.73
C TYR A 133 -8.81 -6.47 -21.21
N ASN A 134 -8.19 -5.44 -21.78
CA ASN A 134 -8.40 -5.01 -23.16
C ASN A 134 -7.41 -5.64 -24.16
N SER A 135 -6.38 -6.36 -23.69
CA SER A 135 -5.39 -7.02 -24.57
C SER A 135 -5.95 -8.28 -25.21
N SER A 136 -5.53 -8.51 -26.46
CA SER A 136 -5.75 -9.75 -27.21
C SER A 136 -4.44 -10.13 -27.92
N PRO A 137 -4.35 -11.32 -28.55
CA PRO A 137 -3.17 -11.66 -29.35
C PRO A 137 -2.88 -10.68 -30.49
N GLU A 138 -3.91 -9.99 -31.02
CA GLU A 138 -3.79 -9.00 -32.09
C GLU A 138 -3.45 -7.60 -31.54
N ASN A 139 -3.78 -7.33 -30.29
CA ASN A 139 -3.61 -6.02 -29.65
C ASN A 139 -3.06 -6.22 -28.24
N ASP A 140 -1.77 -6.42 -28.12
CA ASP A 140 -1.08 -6.56 -26.82
C ASP A 140 -0.79 -5.17 -26.21
N TYR A 141 -1.83 -4.60 -25.59
CA TYR A 141 -1.71 -3.31 -24.91
C TYR A 141 -0.87 -3.40 -23.61
N LEU A 142 -0.78 -4.59 -23.02
CA LEU A 142 0.02 -4.80 -21.82
C LEU A 142 1.51 -4.59 -22.11
N THR A 143 1.99 -5.08 -23.26
CA THR A 143 3.39 -4.93 -23.68
C THR A 143 3.63 -3.60 -24.42
N ASN A 144 2.75 -3.25 -25.36
CA ASN A 144 2.98 -2.16 -26.32
C ASN A 144 2.42 -0.82 -25.89
N GLY A 145 1.69 -0.78 -24.76
CA GLY A 145 0.99 0.42 -24.33
C GLY A 145 -0.28 0.72 -25.14
N PHE A 146 -0.90 1.85 -24.83
CA PHE A 146 -2.15 2.30 -25.47
C PHE A 146 -2.23 3.81 -25.51
N LEU A 147 -2.70 4.36 -26.61
CA LEU A 147 -3.02 5.78 -26.80
C LEU A 147 -4.36 5.91 -27.54
N ALA A 148 -5.37 6.45 -26.90
CA ALA A 148 -6.60 6.87 -27.54
C ALA A 148 -6.36 8.18 -28.32
N LYS A 149 -6.63 8.18 -29.62
CA LYS A 149 -6.48 9.38 -30.46
C LYS A 149 -7.67 10.34 -30.36
N THR A 150 -8.82 9.81 -30.01
CA THR A 150 -10.08 10.56 -29.79
C THR A 150 -10.81 10.02 -28.58
N LEU A 151 -11.79 10.78 -28.06
CA LEU A 151 -12.67 10.29 -26.97
C LEU A 151 -13.41 8.99 -27.32
N GLY A 152 -13.66 8.75 -28.63
CA GLY A 152 -14.33 7.54 -29.10
C GLY A 152 -13.45 6.28 -29.08
N ASP A 153 -12.13 6.46 -29.04
CA ASP A 153 -11.15 5.37 -29.01
C ASP A 153 -10.83 4.93 -27.57
N GLU A 154 -11.27 5.68 -26.55
CA GLU A 154 -10.98 5.38 -25.16
C GLU A 154 -11.64 4.06 -24.74
N LEU A 155 -10.86 3.14 -24.15
CA LEU A 155 -11.28 1.80 -23.81
C LEU A 155 -11.89 1.73 -22.40
N PRO A 156 -12.96 0.93 -22.19
CA PRO A 156 -13.46 0.71 -20.84
C PRO A 156 -12.34 0.18 -19.93
N ALA A 157 -12.22 0.73 -18.73
CA ALA A 157 -11.34 0.14 -17.72
C ALA A 157 -11.83 -1.26 -17.31
N ALA A 158 -10.98 -2.03 -16.64
CA ALA A 158 -11.35 -3.35 -16.14
C ALA A 158 -12.66 -3.27 -15.31
N PRO A 159 -13.53 -4.29 -15.40
CA PRO A 159 -14.79 -4.31 -14.64
C PRO A 159 -14.57 -4.02 -13.16
N GLY A 160 -15.35 -3.08 -12.61
CA GLY A 160 -15.24 -2.65 -11.22
C GLY A 160 -14.34 -1.47 -10.96
N SER A 161 -13.60 -1.01 -11.95
CA SER A 161 -12.83 0.24 -11.83
C SER A 161 -13.74 1.41 -11.44
N ARG A 162 -13.25 2.26 -10.54
CA ARG A 162 -13.97 3.44 -10.03
C ARG A 162 -13.01 4.60 -9.86
N VAL A 163 -13.54 5.80 -9.98
CA VAL A 163 -12.90 7.02 -9.49
C VAL A 163 -13.74 7.58 -8.35
N TYR A 164 -13.12 7.73 -7.18
CA TYR A 164 -13.75 8.31 -6.01
C TYR A 164 -13.20 9.71 -5.77
N VAL A 165 -14.09 10.70 -5.70
CA VAL A 165 -13.75 12.10 -5.41
C VAL A 165 -14.30 12.46 -4.05
N ILE A 166 -13.45 12.88 -3.11
CA ILE A 166 -13.91 13.29 -1.78
C ILE A 166 -14.67 14.62 -1.90
N GLU A 167 -15.88 14.64 -1.34
CA GLU A 167 -16.73 15.82 -1.28
C GLU A 167 -16.86 16.40 0.12
N ASP A 168 -16.78 15.52 1.14
CA ASP A 168 -16.92 15.94 2.53
C ASP A 168 -16.22 14.99 3.50
N LEU A 169 -15.66 15.55 4.58
CA LEU A 169 -15.08 14.84 5.71
C LEU A 169 -15.67 15.41 7.00
N ARG A 170 -16.47 14.63 7.71
CA ARG A 170 -17.15 15.05 8.93
C ARG A 170 -16.76 14.23 10.13
N ASN A 171 -16.45 14.90 11.25
CA ASN A 171 -16.26 14.22 12.52
C ASN A 171 -17.61 13.67 13.02
N VAL A 172 -17.70 12.36 13.16
CA VAL A 172 -18.91 11.64 13.61
C VAL A 172 -18.66 10.86 14.90
N THR A 173 -17.59 11.20 15.64
CA THR A 173 -17.15 10.47 16.84
C THR A 173 -18.29 10.30 17.87
N ALA A 174 -19.01 11.37 18.17
CA ALA A 174 -20.11 11.30 19.13
C ALA A 174 -21.23 10.36 18.68
N ALA A 175 -21.55 10.36 17.37
CA ALA A 175 -22.58 9.47 16.80
C ALA A 175 -22.09 8.01 16.77
N MET A 176 -20.83 7.77 16.43
CA MET A 176 -20.22 6.43 16.44
C MET A 176 -20.15 5.81 17.83
N LEU A 177 -19.82 6.60 18.86
CA LEU A 177 -19.68 6.10 20.24
C LEU A 177 -21.03 6.09 21.00
N LYS A 178 -22.10 6.61 20.40
CA LYS A 178 -23.42 6.67 21.07
C LYS A 178 -23.87 5.30 21.57
N GLY A 179 -24.01 5.19 22.91
CA GLY A 179 -24.44 3.97 23.58
C GLY A 179 -23.39 2.84 23.66
N ALA A 180 -22.13 3.11 23.22
CA ALA A 180 -21.04 2.13 23.27
C ALA A 180 -20.16 2.24 24.53
N ASP A 181 -20.17 3.38 25.24
CA ASP A 181 -19.20 3.69 26.31
C ASP A 181 -19.22 2.67 27.48
N LYS A 182 -20.41 2.21 27.85
CA LYS A 182 -20.61 1.25 28.95
C LYS A 182 -20.56 -0.20 28.49
N LEU A 183 -20.46 -0.46 27.18
CA LEU A 183 -20.42 -1.80 26.61
C LEU A 183 -18.99 -2.30 26.49
N ASP A 184 -18.88 -3.63 26.41
CA ASP A 184 -17.63 -4.33 26.20
C ASP A 184 -17.83 -5.53 25.28
N GLY A 185 -16.74 -6.15 24.81
CA GLY A 185 -16.75 -7.36 24.00
C GLY A 185 -17.70 -7.26 22.81
N ARG A 186 -18.44 -8.33 22.57
CA ARG A 186 -19.37 -8.45 21.46
C ARG A 186 -20.43 -7.35 21.44
N ALA A 187 -20.99 -6.99 22.56
CA ALA A 187 -22.03 -5.96 22.64
C ALA A 187 -21.51 -4.58 22.19
N ARG A 188 -20.26 -4.25 22.53
CA ARG A 188 -19.61 -3.04 22.05
C ARG A 188 -19.36 -3.08 20.55
N TYR A 189 -18.80 -4.17 20.04
CA TYR A 189 -18.58 -4.38 18.62
C TYR A 189 -19.89 -4.17 17.82
N ASP A 190 -20.95 -4.88 18.20
CA ASP A 190 -22.24 -4.80 17.51
C ASP A 190 -22.84 -3.39 17.55
N ARG A 191 -22.71 -2.66 18.67
CA ARG A 191 -23.17 -1.29 18.79
C ARG A 191 -22.41 -0.34 17.84
N LEU A 192 -21.11 -0.47 17.77
CA LEU A 192 -20.28 0.34 16.87
C LEU A 192 -20.62 0.03 15.40
N GLN A 193 -20.82 -1.23 15.04
CA GLN A 193 -21.23 -1.60 13.68
C GLN A 193 -22.61 -1.06 13.33
N ALA A 194 -23.58 -1.17 14.23
CA ALA A 194 -24.92 -0.60 14.02
C ALA A 194 -24.89 0.93 13.82
N ASN A 195 -24.10 1.64 14.63
CA ASN A 195 -23.94 3.08 14.49
C ASN A 195 -23.25 3.44 13.16
N ARG A 196 -22.23 2.67 12.77
CA ARG A 196 -21.53 2.83 11.48
C ARG A 196 -22.48 2.64 10.30
N THR A 197 -23.23 1.53 10.26
CA THR A 197 -24.19 1.24 9.20
C THR A 197 -25.20 2.35 9.07
N ALA A 198 -25.79 2.82 10.18
CA ALA A 198 -26.76 3.92 10.16
C ALA A 198 -26.20 5.24 9.60
N LEU A 199 -24.93 5.57 9.90
CA LEU A 199 -24.25 6.74 9.35
C LEU A 199 -23.99 6.62 7.86
N ILE A 200 -23.57 5.44 7.39
CA ILE A 200 -23.34 5.16 5.98
C ILE A 200 -24.65 5.20 5.21
N GLU A 201 -25.68 4.51 5.65
CA GLU A 201 -27.01 4.52 5.02
C GLU A 201 -27.60 5.94 4.92
N ALA A 202 -27.47 6.75 5.98
CA ALA A 202 -27.92 8.12 5.95
C ALA A 202 -27.18 8.97 4.91
N CYS A 203 -25.88 8.75 4.75
CA CYS A 203 -25.03 9.44 3.79
C CYS A 203 -25.35 9.00 2.35
N GLU A 204 -25.50 7.71 2.10
CA GLU A 204 -25.73 7.12 0.77
C GLU A 204 -27.16 7.29 0.25
N LYS A 205 -28.07 7.91 1.03
CA LYS A 205 -29.37 8.39 0.49
C LYS A 205 -29.20 9.42 -0.63
N GLN A 206 -28.08 10.12 -0.65
CA GLN A 206 -27.73 10.95 -1.80
C GLN A 206 -27.26 10.03 -2.95
N ALA A 207 -27.91 10.18 -4.11
CA ALA A 207 -27.55 9.39 -5.28
C ALA A 207 -26.06 9.54 -5.65
N ASN A 208 -25.46 8.45 -6.10
CA ASN A 208 -24.06 8.39 -6.56
C ASN A 208 -23.01 8.71 -5.48
N ARG A 209 -23.37 8.60 -4.21
CA ARG A 209 -22.41 8.74 -3.11
C ARG A 209 -21.99 7.38 -2.57
N ARG A 210 -20.70 7.26 -2.30
CA ARG A 210 -20.12 6.17 -1.54
C ARG A 210 -19.59 6.73 -0.24
N CYS A 211 -20.04 6.18 0.88
CA CYS A 211 -19.68 6.68 2.20
C CYS A 211 -18.97 5.62 3.01
N ASP A 212 -18.03 6.05 3.84
CA ASP A 212 -17.37 5.19 4.80
C ASP A 212 -17.07 5.97 6.09
N VAL A 213 -16.97 5.24 7.22
CA VAL A 213 -16.56 5.81 8.50
C VAL A 213 -15.16 5.29 8.85
N ARG A 214 -14.19 6.18 8.90
CA ARG A 214 -12.80 5.87 9.23
C ARG A 214 -12.51 6.16 10.71
N ALA A 215 -11.84 5.20 11.36
CA ALA A 215 -11.35 5.37 12.72
C ALA A 215 -9.92 5.92 12.70
N TYR A 216 -9.65 6.88 13.57
CA TYR A 216 -8.31 7.44 13.79
C TYR A 216 -7.92 7.32 15.26
N PHE A 217 -6.61 7.25 15.51
CA PHE A 217 -6.05 7.15 16.85
C PHE A 217 -6.69 6.02 17.67
N GLY A 218 -6.73 4.80 17.09
CA GLY A 218 -7.26 3.63 17.77
C GLY A 218 -8.74 3.74 18.16
N GLY A 219 -9.51 4.61 17.47
CA GLY A 219 -10.93 4.83 17.75
C GLY A 219 -11.23 5.97 18.72
N GLN A 220 -10.25 6.87 18.95
CA GLN A 220 -10.50 8.16 19.62
C GLN A 220 -11.31 9.13 18.77
N GLN A 221 -11.17 9.01 17.45
CA GLN A 221 -11.91 9.81 16.50
C GLN A 221 -12.47 8.92 15.40
N TYR A 222 -13.65 9.31 14.92
CA TYR A 222 -14.32 8.70 13.77
C TYR A 222 -14.78 9.79 12.81
N TRP A 223 -14.45 9.61 11.53
CA TRP A 223 -14.78 10.56 10.50
C TRP A 223 -15.57 9.88 9.38
N LEU A 224 -16.69 10.45 8.99
CA LEU A 224 -17.46 10.05 7.84
C LEU A 224 -16.84 10.70 6.60
N GLN A 225 -16.41 9.87 5.67
CA GLN A 225 -15.90 10.25 4.36
C GLN A 225 -17.02 10.06 3.34
N GLN A 226 -17.47 11.15 2.72
CA GLN A 226 -18.43 11.15 1.62
C GLN A 226 -17.68 11.35 0.31
N GLN A 227 -17.91 10.47 -0.66
CA GLN A 227 -17.25 10.48 -1.96
C GLN A 227 -18.28 10.41 -3.07
N LEU A 228 -18.05 11.16 -4.16
CA LEU A 228 -18.70 10.89 -5.44
C LEU A 228 -18.07 9.62 -6.00
N GLU A 229 -18.90 8.62 -6.32
CA GLU A 229 -18.47 7.39 -6.99
C GLU A 229 -18.73 7.52 -8.49
N ILE A 230 -17.69 7.56 -9.31
CA ILE A 230 -17.77 7.57 -10.78
C ILE A 230 -17.53 6.16 -11.29
N LYS A 231 -18.50 5.60 -12.03
CA LYS A 231 -18.55 4.20 -12.43
C LYS A 231 -18.05 3.93 -13.86
N ASP A 232 -18.11 4.93 -14.75
CA ASP A 232 -17.55 4.84 -16.09
C ASP A 232 -16.14 5.44 -16.07
N VAL A 233 -15.15 4.56 -16.11
CA VAL A 233 -13.73 4.90 -16.16
C VAL A 233 -13.15 4.31 -17.43
N ARG A 234 -12.41 5.11 -18.20
CA ARG A 234 -11.84 4.66 -19.47
C ARG A 234 -10.34 4.86 -19.49
N LEU A 235 -9.64 3.88 -20.06
CA LEU A 235 -8.21 3.96 -20.33
C LEU A 235 -7.98 4.89 -21.51
N VAL A 236 -7.13 5.90 -21.32
CA VAL A 236 -6.81 6.92 -22.31
C VAL A 236 -5.41 6.75 -22.85
N TYR A 237 -4.43 6.58 -21.94
CA TYR A 237 -3.04 6.45 -22.28
C TYR A 237 -2.29 5.61 -21.25
N ALA A 238 -1.44 4.75 -21.74
CA ALA A 238 -0.40 4.07 -20.97
C ALA A 238 0.81 3.87 -21.89
N PRO A 239 2.03 4.25 -21.50
CA PRO A 239 3.22 3.96 -22.28
C PRO A 239 3.44 2.46 -22.38
N ALA A 240 4.29 2.01 -23.32
CA ALA A 240 4.71 0.62 -23.41
C ALA A 240 5.31 0.11 -22.09
N ALA A 241 5.20 -1.18 -21.81
CA ALA A 241 5.77 -1.80 -20.58
C ALA A 241 7.27 -1.50 -20.43
N GLY A 242 8.02 -1.45 -21.54
CA GLY A 242 9.44 -1.05 -21.56
C GLY A 242 9.70 0.40 -21.14
N VAL A 243 8.66 1.19 -20.87
CA VAL A 243 8.73 2.50 -20.21
C VAL A 243 8.07 2.43 -18.84
N GLY A 244 6.78 2.07 -18.81
CA GLY A 244 5.96 2.11 -17.60
C GLY A 244 6.33 1.08 -16.53
N ASN A 245 7.05 0.03 -16.91
CA ASN A 245 7.56 -1.04 -16.03
C ASN A 245 9.02 -1.40 -16.35
N PHE A 246 9.82 -0.45 -16.83
CA PHE A 246 11.23 -0.67 -17.12
C PHE A 246 12.01 -1.09 -15.86
N GLY A 247 12.70 -2.22 -15.93
CA GLY A 247 13.40 -2.83 -14.81
C GLY A 247 12.58 -3.87 -14.03
N GLY A 248 11.25 -3.93 -14.24
CA GLY A 248 10.37 -4.95 -13.67
C GLY A 248 10.60 -5.21 -12.19
N GLU A 249 10.55 -6.48 -11.77
CA GLU A 249 10.81 -6.88 -10.38
C GLU A 249 12.27 -6.72 -9.94
N LYS A 250 13.22 -6.67 -10.88
CA LYS A 250 14.64 -6.46 -10.53
C LYS A 250 14.90 -5.08 -9.94
N ASP A 251 14.28 -4.04 -10.51
CA ASP A 251 14.40 -2.67 -10.02
C ASP A 251 13.29 -2.30 -9.02
N ASN A 252 12.31 -3.16 -8.75
CA ASN A 252 11.23 -2.93 -7.79
C ASN A 252 11.82 -2.68 -6.39
N TRP A 253 11.46 -1.55 -5.74
CA TRP A 253 11.98 -1.04 -4.48
C TRP A 253 13.48 -0.66 -4.51
N MET A 254 14.08 -0.55 -5.69
CA MET A 254 15.53 -0.30 -5.81
C MET A 254 15.84 1.09 -6.35
N TRP A 255 17.03 1.59 -5.99
CA TRP A 255 17.60 2.80 -6.55
C TRP A 255 19.04 2.51 -7.04
N PRO A 256 19.48 3.04 -8.22
CA PRO A 256 18.81 4.01 -9.10
C PRO A 256 17.70 3.39 -9.96
N ARG A 257 16.53 4.05 -9.99
CA ARG A 257 15.33 3.66 -10.75
C ARG A 257 15.23 4.44 -12.06
N HIS A 258 14.67 3.84 -13.12
CA HIS A 258 14.50 4.48 -14.44
C HIS A 258 13.15 4.11 -15.06
N THR A 259 12.11 4.13 -14.27
CA THR A 259 10.78 3.62 -14.66
C THR A 259 9.82 4.78 -14.88
N GLY A 260 9.28 4.93 -16.08
CA GLY A 260 8.21 5.89 -16.37
C GLY A 260 6.85 5.39 -15.89
N ASP A 261 6.67 5.21 -14.59
CA ASP A 261 5.47 4.62 -14.00
C ASP A 261 4.32 5.63 -13.95
N PHE A 262 3.72 5.93 -15.10
CA PHE A 262 2.59 6.84 -15.23
C PHE A 262 1.62 6.39 -16.33
N SER A 263 0.34 6.75 -16.17
CA SER A 263 -0.73 6.48 -17.14
C SER A 263 -1.92 7.39 -16.89
N PHE A 264 -2.89 7.39 -17.81
CA PHE A 264 -4.08 8.20 -17.71
C PHE A 264 -5.36 7.40 -17.92
N TYR A 265 -6.31 7.62 -17.04
CA TYR A 265 -7.72 7.33 -17.22
C TYR A 265 -8.50 8.60 -17.54
N ARG A 266 -9.75 8.44 -17.95
CA ARG A 266 -10.75 9.50 -17.94
C ARG A 266 -12.00 9.05 -17.22
N ALA A 267 -12.52 9.92 -16.36
CA ALA A 267 -13.77 9.75 -15.69
C ALA A 267 -14.94 10.23 -16.59
N TYR A 268 -16.01 9.44 -16.66
CA TYR A 268 -17.21 9.73 -17.45
C TYR A 268 -18.46 9.68 -16.57
N VAL A 269 -19.46 10.47 -16.94
CA VAL A 269 -20.77 10.54 -16.30
C VAL A 269 -21.87 10.54 -17.36
N ALA A 270 -23.10 10.22 -16.99
CA ALA A 270 -24.26 10.40 -17.87
C ALA A 270 -24.41 11.87 -18.29
N PRO A 271 -25.12 12.17 -19.41
CA PRO A 271 -25.31 13.54 -19.90
C PRO A 271 -25.94 14.50 -18.89
N ASP A 272 -26.70 13.98 -17.92
CA ASP A 272 -27.29 14.75 -16.80
C ASP A 272 -26.30 14.98 -15.63
N GLY A 273 -25.05 14.50 -15.75
CA GLY A 273 -24.02 14.59 -14.72
C GLY A 273 -24.09 13.50 -13.64
N SER A 274 -25.05 12.58 -13.71
CA SER A 274 -25.12 11.47 -12.76
C SER A 274 -24.07 10.40 -13.04
N SER A 275 -23.61 9.70 -11.99
CA SER A 275 -22.71 8.56 -12.16
C SER A 275 -23.48 7.38 -12.76
N ALA A 276 -22.99 6.85 -13.88
CA ALA A 276 -23.58 5.73 -14.58
C ALA A 276 -22.51 4.69 -14.93
N PRO A 277 -22.86 3.41 -15.12
CA PRO A 277 -21.97 2.43 -15.73
C PRO A 277 -21.58 2.89 -17.14
N PHE A 278 -20.56 2.21 -17.72
CA PHE A 278 -20.11 2.46 -19.08
C PHE A 278 -21.30 2.49 -20.07
N ALA A 279 -21.41 3.58 -20.82
CA ALA A 279 -22.36 3.76 -21.92
C ALA A 279 -21.72 4.71 -22.95
N LYS A 280 -22.03 4.48 -24.25
CA LYS A 280 -21.43 5.27 -25.35
C LYS A 280 -21.84 6.75 -25.30
N GLU A 281 -23.03 7.03 -24.77
CA GLU A 281 -23.59 8.38 -24.61
C GLU A 281 -23.04 9.15 -23.42
N ASN A 282 -22.30 8.51 -22.52
CA ASN A 282 -21.67 9.19 -21.39
C ASN A 282 -20.65 10.22 -21.86
N VAL A 283 -20.55 11.31 -21.10
CA VAL A 283 -19.68 12.44 -21.39
C VAL A 283 -18.54 12.55 -20.37
N PRO A 284 -17.41 13.16 -20.71
CA PRO A 284 -16.33 13.40 -19.75
C PRO A 284 -16.81 14.16 -18.52
N PHE A 285 -16.41 13.67 -17.35
CA PHE A 285 -16.67 14.35 -16.08
C PHE A 285 -15.94 15.69 -16.04
N LYS A 286 -16.61 16.70 -15.50
CA LYS A 286 -16.03 18.03 -15.29
C LYS A 286 -15.67 18.20 -13.82
N PRO A 287 -14.40 17.98 -13.42
CA PRO A 287 -13.99 18.16 -12.03
C PRO A 287 -14.07 19.61 -11.60
N LYS A 288 -14.30 19.85 -10.30
CA LYS A 288 -14.34 21.21 -9.73
C LYS A 288 -12.97 21.92 -9.83
N ALA A 289 -11.89 21.13 -9.83
CA ALA A 289 -10.52 21.60 -10.00
C ALA A 289 -9.63 20.50 -10.60
N TRP A 290 -8.52 20.90 -11.18
CA TRP A 290 -7.45 20.04 -11.65
C TRP A 290 -6.10 20.67 -11.30
N LEU A 291 -5.04 19.90 -11.30
CA LEU A 291 -3.70 20.38 -10.98
C LEU A 291 -3.05 21.01 -12.20
N PRO A 292 -2.52 22.23 -12.09
CA PRO A 292 -1.66 22.80 -13.12
C PRO A 292 -0.31 22.06 -13.13
N ILE A 293 0.25 21.84 -14.33
CA ILE A 293 1.57 21.24 -14.49
C ILE A 293 2.64 22.30 -14.33
N ALA A 294 3.64 22.05 -13.48
CA ALA A 294 4.78 22.94 -13.31
C ALA A 294 5.62 23.02 -14.61
N LYS A 295 6.11 24.22 -14.93
CA LYS A 295 6.91 24.43 -16.14
C LYS A 295 8.35 23.91 -16.02
N ASP A 296 8.92 24.05 -14.81
CA ASP A 296 10.36 23.88 -14.60
C ASP A 296 10.76 22.57 -13.89
N GLY A 297 9.77 21.74 -13.48
CA GLY A 297 10.04 20.54 -12.70
C GLY A 297 10.54 20.86 -11.28
N VAL A 298 11.41 19.98 -10.74
CA VAL A 298 12.02 20.13 -9.41
C VAL A 298 13.54 19.97 -9.49
N LYS A 299 14.25 20.46 -8.46
CA LYS A 299 15.70 20.32 -8.26
C LYS A 299 16.01 19.87 -6.83
N ASP A 300 17.26 19.49 -6.57
CA ASP A 300 17.73 19.09 -5.24
C ASP A 300 17.49 20.21 -4.21
N GLY A 301 16.96 19.84 -3.06
CA GLY A 301 16.59 20.74 -1.96
C GLY A 301 15.21 21.38 -2.06
N ASP A 302 14.50 21.25 -3.19
CA ASP A 302 13.17 21.83 -3.35
C ASP A 302 12.16 21.19 -2.40
N PHE A 303 11.27 22.02 -1.86
CA PHE A 303 10.07 21.55 -1.15
C PHE A 303 9.15 20.82 -2.11
N ILE A 304 8.68 19.67 -1.68
CA ILE A 304 7.59 18.96 -2.34
C ILE A 304 6.57 18.44 -1.33
N MET A 305 5.39 18.16 -1.84
CA MET A 305 4.29 17.57 -1.10
C MET A 305 3.65 16.46 -1.93
N VAL A 306 3.22 15.39 -1.26
CA VAL A 306 2.43 14.31 -1.88
C VAL A 306 1.05 14.30 -1.27
N ALA A 307 0.01 14.23 -2.09
CA ALA A 307 -1.38 14.11 -1.65
C ALA A 307 -2.01 12.84 -2.25
N GLY A 308 -2.61 12.00 -1.40
CA GLY A 308 -3.18 10.73 -1.82
C GLY A 308 -3.83 9.93 -0.70
N PHE A 309 -3.98 8.63 -0.93
CA PHE A 309 -4.73 7.72 -0.07
C PHE A 309 -3.83 6.57 0.42
N PRO A 310 -2.88 6.83 1.35
CA PRO A 310 -2.04 5.80 1.92
C PRO A 310 -2.87 4.71 2.59
N GLY A 311 -2.50 3.46 2.39
CA GLY A 311 -3.24 2.28 2.84
C GLY A 311 -3.18 2.10 4.35
N THR A 312 -2.18 1.39 4.87
CA THR A 312 -2.08 1.06 6.30
C THR A 312 -0.66 1.23 6.81
N THR A 313 -0.52 1.88 7.97
CA THR A 313 0.71 1.89 8.77
C THR A 313 0.42 1.34 10.16
N GLU A 314 1.48 0.94 10.89
CA GLU A 314 1.43 0.28 12.19
C GLU A 314 2.24 1.04 13.25
N ARG A 315 2.38 2.36 13.09
CA ARG A 315 3.26 3.20 13.92
C ARG A 315 2.79 3.33 15.36
N LEU A 316 1.47 3.27 15.55
CA LEU A 316 0.85 3.40 16.87
C LEU A 316 0.74 2.06 17.64
N ARG A 317 1.26 0.97 17.07
CA ARG A 317 1.36 -0.32 17.78
C ARG A 317 2.38 -0.26 18.91
N THR A 318 2.20 -1.16 19.89
CA THR A 318 3.07 -1.28 21.06
C THR A 318 4.42 -1.90 20.69
N ALA A 319 5.40 -1.76 21.59
CA ALA A 319 6.71 -2.40 21.44
C ALA A 319 6.60 -3.93 21.39
N GLU A 320 5.70 -4.53 22.16
CA GLU A 320 5.47 -5.99 22.17
C GLU A 320 4.83 -6.48 20.86
N GLU A 321 3.90 -5.71 20.25
CA GLU A 321 3.42 -6.02 18.91
C GLU A 321 4.55 -5.96 17.88
N ALA A 322 5.41 -4.92 17.94
CA ALA A 322 6.55 -4.80 17.03
C ALA A 322 7.53 -5.99 17.21
N ARG A 323 7.91 -6.32 18.46
CA ARG A 323 8.78 -7.46 18.75
C ARG A 323 8.23 -8.74 18.11
N PHE A 324 6.96 -9.07 18.39
CA PHE A 324 6.34 -10.29 17.87
C PHE A 324 6.31 -10.32 16.33
N TYR A 325 5.98 -9.20 15.69
CA TYR A 325 5.93 -9.15 14.23
C TYR A 325 7.31 -9.38 13.61
N TYR A 326 8.35 -8.73 14.12
CA TYR A 326 9.69 -8.80 13.53
C TYR A 326 10.47 -10.05 13.92
N GLU A 327 10.26 -10.58 15.13
CA GLU A 327 11.00 -11.76 15.60
C GLU A 327 10.30 -13.10 15.29
N GLU A 328 8.97 -13.11 15.10
CA GLU A 328 8.21 -14.35 14.96
C GLU A 328 7.33 -14.40 13.70
N LEU A 329 6.46 -13.41 13.47
CA LEU A 329 5.45 -13.49 12.43
C LEU A 329 6.02 -13.21 11.02
N TYR A 330 6.80 -12.15 10.84
CA TYR A 330 7.40 -11.81 9.55
C TYR A 330 8.40 -12.86 9.05
N PRO A 331 9.31 -13.42 9.88
CA PRO A 331 10.14 -14.55 9.44
C PRO A 331 9.33 -15.76 8.98
N TYR A 332 8.23 -16.09 9.67
CA TYR A 332 7.32 -17.15 9.23
C TYR A 332 6.65 -16.81 7.90
N GLN A 333 6.10 -15.61 7.76
CA GLN A 333 5.41 -15.17 6.55
C GLN A 333 6.35 -15.10 5.34
N GLN A 334 7.56 -14.56 5.50
CA GLN A 334 8.55 -14.49 4.44
C GLN A 334 8.89 -15.88 3.90
N ARG A 335 9.19 -16.84 4.82
CA ARG A 335 9.47 -18.23 4.42
C ARG A 335 8.29 -18.84 3.65
N MET A 336 7.05 -18.66 4.14
CA MET A 336 5.86 -19.21 3.48
C MET A 336 5.56 -18.59 2.12
N LEU A 337 5.90 -17.32 1.92
CA LEU A 337 5.75 -16.65 0.63
C LEU A 337 6.82 -17.10 -0.35
N ALA A 338 8.08 -17.19 0.07
CA ALA A 338 9.18 -17.69 -0.75
C ALA A 338 8.89 -19.13 -1.24
N GLU A 339 8.54 -20.05 -0.32
CA GLU A 339 8.14 -21.41 -0.68
C GLU A 339 6.94 -21.47 -1.64
N TYR A 340 5.99 -20.56 -1.48
CA TYR A 340 4.82 -20.49 -2.35
C TYR A 340 5.15 -19.99 -3.75
N GLY A 341 6.03 -18.99 -3.87
CA GLY A 341 6.55 -18.49 -5.16
C GLY A 341 7.34 -19.56 -5.89
N ASP A 342 8.34 -20.18 -5.22
CA ASP A 342 9.14 -21.26 -5.77
C ASP A 342 8.26 -22.42 -6.26
N ARG A 343 7.21 -22.75 -5.52
CA ARG A 343 6.27 -23.80 -5.88
C ARG A 343 5.46 -23.48 -7.12
N ILE A 344 5.00 -22.22 -7.27
CA ILE A 344 4.32 -21.78 -8.49
C ILE A 344 5.27 -21.88 -9.69
N ASP A 345 6.52 -21.42 -9.57
CA ASP A 345 7.53 -21.52 -10.62
C ASP A 345 7.77 -22.98 -11.04
N GLU A 346 7.93 -23.88 -10.06
CA GLU A 346 8.08 -25.31 -10.32
C GLU A 346 6.88 -25.90 -11.10
N LEU A 347 5.66 -25.61 -10.64
CA LEU A 347 4.42 -26.17 -11.21
C LEU A 347 4.07 -25.58 -12.58
N THR A 348 4.54 -24.38 -12.89
CA THR A 348 4.31 -23.73 -14.19
C THR A 348 5.45 -23.97 -15.18
N ALA A 349 6.57 -24.54 -14.75
CA ALA A 349 7.73 -24.79 -15.59
C ALA A 349 7.39 -25.62 -16.84
N GLY A 350 7.73 -25.05 -18.01
CA GLY A 350 7.47 -25.72 -19.32
C GLY A 350 6.00 -25.65 -19.78
N ASN A 351 5.11 -24.98 -19.04
CA ASN A 351 3.72 -24.75 -19.42
C ASN A 351 3.40 -23.25 -19.48
N GLN A 352 3.54 -22.68 -20.67
CA GLN A 352 3.34 -21.24 -20.88
C GLN A 352 1.92 -20.76 -20.50
N ALA A 353 0.89 -21.55 -20.78
CA ALA A 353 -0.49 -21.18 -20.44
C ALA A 353 -0.69 -21.11 -18.91
N ALA A 354 -0.11 -22.06 -18.17
CA ALA A 354 -0.11 -22.06 -16.72
C ALA A 354 0.69 -20.89 -16.15
N ALA A 355 1.87 -20.59 -16.69
CA ALA A 355 2.69 -19.45 -16.29
C ALA A 355 1.92 -18.13 -16.46
N ILE A 356 1.22 -17.94 -17.57
CA ILE A 356 0.36 -16.76 -17.80
C ILE A 356 -0.77 -16.69 -16.77
N ALA A 357 -1.42 -17.84 -16.46
CA ALA A 357 -2.53 -17.88 -15.51
C ALA A 357 -2.07 -17.48 -14.07
N TYR A 358 -0.86 -17.87 -13.69
CA TYR A 358 -0.34 -17.60 -12.34
C TYR A 358 0.56 -16.37 -12.24
N ALA A 359 0.91 -15.70 -13.36
CA ALA A 359 1.83 -14.55 -13.38
C ALA A 359 1.45 -13.46 -12.38
N ALA A 360 0.18 -13.04 -12.35
CA ALA A 360 -0.28 -12.01 -11.41
C ALA A 360 -0.28 -12.47 -9.94
N THR A 361 -0.45 -13.77 -9.69
CA THR A 361 -0.34 -14.35 -8.34
C THR A 361 1.11 -14.38 -7.90
N LEU A 362 2.01 -14.84 -8.76
CA LEU A 362 3.44 -14.90 -8.50
C LEU A 362 4.01 -13.49 -8.24
N GLN A 363 3.70 -12.53 -9.10
CA GLN A 363 4.12 -11.13 -8.92
C GLN A 363 3.67 -10.58 -7.56
N GLY A 364 2.41 -10.84 -7.16
CA GLY A 364 1.92 -10.39 -5.85
C GLY A 364 2.64 -11.06 -4.68
N VAL A 365 3.00 -12.32 -4.80
CA VAL A 365 3.75 -13.10 -3.79
C VAL A 365 5.17 -12.57 -3.66
N GLU A 366 5.89 -12.43 -4.78
CA GLU A 366 7.27 -11.94 -4.82
C GLU A 366 7.38 -10.50 -4.28
N ASN A 367 6.47 -9.61 -4.70
CA ASN A 367 6.44 -8.23 -4.20
C ASN A 367 6.21 -8.18 -2.67
N TYR A 368 5.32 -9.03 -2.14
CA TYR A 368 5.04 -9.03 -0.71
C TYR A 368 6.16 -9.69 0.11
N GLU A 369 6.76 -10.76 -0.40
CA GLU A 369 7.96 -11.38 0.17
C GLU A 369 9.12 -10.37 0.26
N LYS A 370 9.42 -9.68 -0.85
CA LYS A 370 10.46 -8.64 -0.92
C LYS A 370 10.17 -7.49 0.04
N LYS A 371 8.91 -7.08 0.15
CA LYS A 371 8.48 -6.05 1.13
C LYS A 371 8.77 -6.49 2.56
N ILE A 372 8.41 -7.70 2.96
CA ILE A 372 8.65 -8.21 4.32
C ILE A 372 10.16 -8.30 4.58
N ALA A 373 10.94 -8.82 3.63
CA ALA A 373 12.40 -8.86 3.75
C ALA A 373 12.99 -7.45 3.96
N GLY A 374 12.54 -6.48 3.17
CA GLY A 374 12.94 -5.08 3.32
C GLY A 374 12.54 -4.46 4.66
N GLN A 375 11.33 -4.76 5.15
CA GLN A 375 10.88 -4.31 6.48
C GLN A 375 11.77 -4.88 7.59
N MET A 376 12.11 -6.17 7.52
CA MET A 376 12.99 -6.80 8.51
C MET A 376 14.39 -6.18 8.47
N ALA A 377 15.00 -6.06 7.30
CA ALA A 377 16.31 -5.44 7.14
C ALA A 377 16.33 -3.96 7.59
N GLY A 378 15.28 -3.20 7.24
CA GLY A 378 15.13 -1.82 7.68
C GLY A 378 14.95 -1.70 9.19
N ALA A 379 14.20 -2.61 9.80
CA ALA A 379 14.00 -2.62 11.26
C ALA A 379 15.31 -2.88 12.01
N ASP A 380 16.12 -3.82 11.53
CA ASP A 380 17.46 -4.10 12.07
C ASP A 380 18.37 -2.86 11.93
N ALA A 381 18.38 -2.23 10.75
CA ALA A 381 19.22 -1.06 10.47
C ALA A 381 18.92 0.13 11.40
N ILE A 382 17.67 0.31 11.80
CA ILE A 382 17.28 1.41 12.72
C ILE A 382 17.12 0.99 14.17
N SER A 383 17.33 -0.28 14.53
CA SER A 383 17.05 -0.84 15.86
C SER A 383 15.59 -0.56 16.29
N LEU A 384 14.63 -0.93 15.44
CA LEU A 384 13.22 -0.53 15.57
C LEU A 384 12.62 -0.99 16.90
N VAL A 385 12.85 -2.27 17.27
CA VAL A 385 12.23 -2.86 18.46
C VAL A 385 12.74 -2.15 19.72
N GLU A 386 14.04 -1.91 19.82
CA GLU A 386 14.67 -1.20 20.95
C GLU A 386 14.18 0.27 21.05
N LYS A 387 14.06 0.96 19.92
CA LYS A 387 13.51 2.32 19.88
C LYS A 387 12.06 2.35 20.38
N LYS A 388 11.21 1.41 19.89
CA LYS A 388 9.83 1.27 20.35
C LYS A 388 9.75 0.96 21.85
N GLN A 389 10.63 0.09 22.36
CA GLN A 389 10.71 -0.22 23.79
C GLN A 389 11.10 1.01 24.63
N ALA A 390 12.07 1.80 24.16
CA ALA A 390 12.49 3.02 24.82
C ALA A 390 11.37 4.08 24.85
N GLU A 391 10.68 4.29 23.73
CA GLU A 391 9.54 5.21 23.64
C GLU A 391 8.41 4.79 24.59
N GLU A 392 8.09 3.48 24.60
CA GLU A 392 7.04 2.95 25.45
C GLU A 392 7.42 3.01 26.95
N ALA A 393 8.67 2.77 27.30
CA ALA A 393 9.17 2.93 28.66
C ALA A 393 9.02 4.38 29.16
N GLY A 394 9.34 5.37 28.33
CA GLY A 394 9.11 6.78 28.62
C GLY A 394 7.63 7.12 28.84
N PHE A 395 6.76 6.63 27.96
CA PHE A 395 5.31 6.79 28.08
C PHE A 395 4.76 6.15 29.39
N ARG A 396 5.16 4.92 29.72
CA ARG A 396 4.75 4.23 30.95
C ARG A 396 5.26 4.94 32.20
N ALA A 397 6.50 5.43 32.19
CA ALA A 397 7.04 6.23 33.28
C ALA A 397 6.26 7.52 33.48
N TRP A 398 5.85 8.20 32.42
CA TRP A 398 5.02 9.40 32.47
C TRP A 398 3.64 9.12 33.09
N ILE A 399 3.00 7.97 32.79
CA ILE A 399 1.74 7.58 33.44
C ILE A 399 1.97 7.40 34.95
N LYS A 400 2.97 6.59 35.35
CA LYS A 400 3.26 6.25 36.75
C LYS A 400 3.69 7.46 37.61
N ALA A 401 4.27 8.49 37.00
CA ALA A 401 4.74 9.67 37.71
C ALA A 401 3.63 10.55 38.32
N ASP A 402 2.36 10.32 37.93
CA ASP A 402 1.20 11.07 38.44
C ASP A 402 0.08 10.09 38.83
N PRO A 403 -0.29 10.04 40.13
CA PRO A 403 -1.36 9.15 40.60
C PRO A 403 -2.70 9.33 39.88
N LYS A 404 -3.01 10.54 39.38
CA LYS A 404 -4.22 10.78 38.59
C LYS A 404 -4.16 10.10 37.23
N ARG A 405 -3.02 10.17 36.57
CA ARG A 405 -2.80 9.48 35.28
C ARG A 405 -2.82 7.97 35.45
N GLU A 406 -2.16 7.46 36.50
CA GLU A 406 -2.19 6.03 36.80
C GLU A 406 -3.63 5.54 37.05
N ALA A 407 -4.41 6.26 37.87
CA ALA A 407 -5.80 5.95 38.12
C ALA A 407 -6.68 6.01 36.85
N GLN A 408 -6.36 6.91 35.91
CA GLN A 408 -7.12 7.11 34.69
C GLN A 408 -6.79 6.10 33.58
N TYR A 409 -5.52 5.69 33.45
CA TYR A 409 -5.01 4.95 32.29
C TYR A 409 -4.40 3.58 32.62
N GLY A 410 -3.94 3.34 33.87
CA GLY A 410 -3.17 2.16 34.24
C GLY A 410 -3.92 0.85 33.98
N ALA A 411 -5.20 0.80 34.33
CA ALA A 411 -6.03 -0.39 34.11
C ALA A 411 -6.22 -0.70 32.60
N ALA A 412 -6.42 0.32 31.78
CA ALA A 412 -6.58 0.15 30.32
C ALA A 412 -5.27 -0.29 29.65
N LEU A 413 -4.14 0.19 30.17
CA LEU A 413 -2.82 -0.20 29.67
C LEU A 413 -2.54 -1.70 30.01
N ALA A 414 -2.78 -2.10 31.24
CA ALA A 414 -2.61 -3.50 31.66
C ALA A 414 -3.55 -4.46 30.89
N GLU A 415 -4.78 -4.03 30.63
CA GLU A 415 -5.75 -4.82 29.84
C GLU A 415 -5.29 -4.93 28.37
N LEU A 416 -4.78 -3.84 27.76
CA LEU A 416 -4.25 -3.89 26.42
C LEU A 416 -3.05 -4.83 26.33
N ASP A 417 -2.12 -4.78 27.27
CA ASP A 417 -0.96 -5.69 27.33
C ASP A 417 -1.41 -7.17 27.38
N ARG A 418 -2.37 -7.50 28.22
CA ARG A 418 -2.94 -8.85 28.31
C ARG A 418 -3.55 -9.31 26.97
N LEU A 419 -4.36 -8.45 26.35
CA LEU A 419 -5.02 -8.75 25.08
C LEU A 419 -4.03 -8.92 23.93
N ILE A 420 -2.94 -8.13 23.92
CA ILE A 420 -1.86 -8.26 22.93
C ILE A 420 -1.13 -9.60 23.11
N ALA A 421 -0.78 -9.95 24.34
CA ALA A 421 -0.11 -11.22 24.63
C ALA A 421 -0.97 -12.43 24.18
N GLU A 422 -2.28 -12.40 24.45
CA GLU A 422 -3.22 -13.42 23.99
C GLU A 422 -3.31 -13.46 22.45
N SER A 423 -3.33 -12.29 21.80
CA SER A 423 -3.35 -12.20 20.34
C SER A 423 -2.09 -12.79 19.70
N ASN A 424 -0.92 -12.43 20.23
CA ASN A 424 0.36 -12.93 19.74
C ASN A 424 0.49 -14.44 19.88
N ALA A 425 0.01 -15.01 21.01
CA ALA A 425 0.02 -16.46 21.25
C ALA A 425 -0.81 -17.27 20.24
N GLU A 426 -1.84 -16.66 19.64
CA GLU A 426 -2.69 -17.32 18.63
C GLU A 426 -2.27 -17.00 17.17
N ALA A 427 -1.56 -15.91 16.94
CA ALA A 427 -1.35 -15.36 15.60
C ALA A 427 -0.62 -16.32 14.64
N LEU A 428 0.38 -17.08 15.11
CA LEU A 428 1.04 -18.08 14.27
C LEU A 428 0.13 -19.28 13.95
N ALA A 429 -0.72 -19.69 14.90
CA ALA A 429 -1.72 -20.71 14.65
C ALA A 429 -2.77 -20.24 13.64
N ASP A 430 -3.19 -18.96 13.74
CA ASP A 430 -4.10 -18.35 12.78
C ASP A 430 -3.47 -18.28 11.38
N ALA A 431 -2.20 -17.90 11.28
CA ALA A 431 -1.47 -17.88 10.03
C ALA A 431 -1.42 -19.27 9.37
N LYS A 432 -1.14 -20.31 10.16
CA LYS A 432 -1.15 -21.70 9.68
C LYS A 432 -2.54 -22.20 9.30
N ARG A 433 -3.59 -21.85 10.06
CA ARG A 433 -4.99 -22.12 9.66
C ARG A 433 -5.33 -21.41 8.33
N GLY A 434 -4.80 -20.22 8.15
CA GLY A 434 -4.94 -19.43 6.90
C GLY A 434 -4.40 -20.14 5.65
N MET A 435 -3.43 -21.07 5.80
CA MET A 435 -2.87 -21.83 4.68
C MET A 435 -3.91 -22.71 3.96
N LEU A 436 -5.01 -23.08 4.62
CA LEU A 436 -6.15 -23.72 3.96
C LEU A 436 -6.77 -22.86 2.84
N GLY A 437 -6.56 -21.54 2.88
CA GLY A 437 -6.98 -20.60 1.85
C GLY A 437 -6.17 -20.65 0.54
N ARG A 438 -5.07 -21.42 0.46
CA ARG A 438 -4.28 -21.59 -0.77
C ARG A 438 -5.05 -22.27 -1.89
N GLY A 439 -6.07 -23.09 -1.57
CA GLY A 439 -6.99 -23.69 -2.56
C GLY A 439 -8.03 -22.66 -3.02
N GLN A 440 -7.94 -22.22 -4.28
CA GLN A 440 -8.85 -21.21 -4.83
C GLN A 440 -10.31 -21.69 -4.82
N LEU A 441 -10.53 -22.96 -5.17
CA LEU A 441 -11.90 -23.50 -5.23
C LEU A 441 -12.53 -23.67 -3.84
N TYR A 442 -11.75 -24.03 -2.82
CA TYR A 442 -12.23 -24.03 -1.43
C TYR A 442 -12.56 -22.61 -0.96
N GLY A 443 -11.70 -21.65 -1.29
CA GLY A 443 -11.98 -20.25 -1.03
C GLY A 443 -13.27 -19.76 -1.70
N ALA A 444 -13.48 -20.10 -2.96
CA ALA A 444 -14.71 -19.78 -3.70
C ALA A 444 -15.95 -20.42 -3.07
N ALA A 445 -15.90 -21.71 -2.72
CA ALA A 445 -17.02 -22.42 -2.07
C ALA A 445 -17.41 -21.76 -0.74
N ARG A 446 -16.43 -21.44 0.12
CA ARG A 446 -16.66 -20.73 1.39
C ARG A 446 -17.31 -19.37 1.18
N GLN A 447 -16.83 -18.61 0.21
CA GLN A 447 -17.32 -17.27 -0.10
C GLN A 447 -18.75 -17.30 -0.64
N LEU A 448 -19.04 -18.24 -1.55
CA LEU A 448 -20.37 -18.45 -2.12
C LEU A 448 -21.38 -18.89 -1.04
N TYR A 449 -21.01 -19.83 -0.18
CA TYR A 449 -21.89 -20.25 0.91
C TYR A 449 -22.13 -19.14 1.94
N ARG A 450 -21.09 -18.38 2.28
CA ARG A 450 -21.27 -17.17 3.13
C ARG A 450 -22.19 -16.16 2.45
N TRP A 451 -22.01 -15.90 1.16
CA TRP A 451 -22.88 -15.04 0.38
C TRP A 451 -24.34 -15.46 0.49
N ALA A 452 -24.65 -16.73 0.27
CA ALA A 452 -26.01 -17.25 0.38
C ALA A 452 -26.62 -17.02 1.78
N ASN A 453 -25.84 -17.25 2.85
CA ASN A 453 -26.28 -17.01 4.23
C ASN A 453 -26.54 -15.53 4.51
N GLU A 454 -25.70 -14.64 3.99
CA GLU A 454 -25.88 -13.20 4.17
C GLU A 454 -27.06 -12.67 3.33
N GLN A 455 -27.26 -13.18 2.09
CA GLN A 455 -28.41 -12.80 1.25
C GLN A 455 -29.75 -13.21 1.87
N ALA A 456 -29.80 -14.18 2.74
CA ALA A 456 -31.00 -14.55 3.50
C ALA A 456 -31.42 -13.50 4.55
N LYS A 457 -30.54 -12.52 4.85
CA LYS A 457 -30.81 -11.43 5.80
C LYS A 457 -31.25 -10.16 5.07
N PRO A 458 -31.98 -9.24 5.74
CA PRO A 458 -32.18 -7.88 5.25
C PRO A 458 -30.82 -7.20 5.00
N ASP A 459 -30.72 -6.36 3.98
CA ASP A 459 -29.43 -5.79 3.53
C ASP A 459 -28.66 -5.07 4.64
N LYS A 460 -29.35 -4.29 5.48
CA LYS A 460 -28.79 -3.59 6.64
C LYS A 460 -28.21 -4.49 7.72
N ASP A 461 -28.66 -5.76 7.78
CA ASP A 461 -28.22 -6.75 8.78
C ASP A 461 -27.13 -7.69 8.24
N ARG A 462 -26.75 -7.51 6.95
CA ARG A 462 -25.64 -8.24 6.33
C ARG A 462 -24.30 -7.72 6.80
N GLU A 463 -23.35 -8.62 6.90
CA GLU A 463 -21.96 -8.22 7.16
C GLU A 463 -21.40 -7.32 6.06
N PRO A 464 -20.50 -6.39 6.39
CA PRO A 464 -19.78 -5.58 5.40
C PRO A 464 -19.10 -6.49 4.34
N GLY A 465 -19.22 -6.12 3.07
CA GLY A 465 -18.75 -6.91 1.94
C GLY A 465 -19.79 -7.88 1.33
N TYR A 466 -20.93 -8.06 2.01
CA TYR A 466 -22.04 -8.92 1.55
C TYR A 466 -23.34 -8.14 1.29
N GLN A 467 -23.31 -6.85 1.44
CA GLN A 467 -24.44 -5.95 1.16
C GLN A 467 -24.66 -5.83 -0.36
N GLU A 468 -25.84 -5.37 -0.77
CA GLU A 468 -26.15 -5.20 -2.19
C GLU A 468 -25.17 -4.25 -2.90
N ARG A 469 -24.70 -3.22 -2.18
CA ARG A 469 -23.64 -2.30 -2.65
C ARG A 469 -22.31 -3.00 -3.01
N ASP A 470 -22.08 -4.20 -2.49
CA ASP A 470 -20.83 -4.97 -2.65
C ASP A 470 -20.98 -6.12 -3.67
N ARG A 471 -22.20 -6.39 -4.18
CA ARG A 471 -22.49 -7.47 -5.13
C ARG A 471 -21.56 -7.49 -6.35
N ALA A 472 -21.26 -6.31 -6.90
CA ALA A 472 -20.37 -6.20 -8.06
C ALA A 472 -18.96 -6.73 -7.77
N PHE A 473 -18.41 -6.43 -6.59
CA PHE A 473 -17.10 -6.93 -6.17
C PHE A 473 -17.08 -8.44 -5.97
N MET A 474 -18.15 -8.97 -5.35
CA MET A 474 -18.32 -10.41 -5.19
C MET A 474 -18.37 -11.13 -6.54
N THR A 475 -19.19 -10.62 -7.48
CA THR A 475 -19.30 -11.12 -8.85
C THR A 475 -17.95 -11.18 -9.55
N GLN A 476 -17.21 -10.07 -9.51
CA GLN A 476 -15.88 -9.98 -10.13
C GLN A 476 -14.87 -10.92 -9.49
N GLY A 477 -14.92 -11.08 -8.16
CA GLY A 477 -14.10 -12.05 -7.45
C GLY A 477 -14.29 -13.46 -8.01
N MET A 478 -15.54 -13.88 -8.19
CA MET A 478 -15.88 -15.20 -8.75
C MET A 478 -15.48 -15.34 -10.22
N GLN A 479 -15.62 -14.28 -11.03
CA GLN A 479 -15.23 -14.28 -12.45
C GLN A 479 -13.70 -14.31 -12.63
N ARG A 480 -12.95 -13.63 -11.78
CA ARG A 480 -11.48 -13.52 -11.87
C ARG A 480 -10.77 -14.87 -11.78
N ILE A 481 -11.35 -15.84 -11.08
CA ILE A 481 -10.79 -17.18 -10.94
C ILE A 481 -10.55 -17.83 -12.31
N GLU A 482 -11.40 -17.59 -13.31
CA GLU A 482 -11.27 -18.16 -14.65
C GLU A 482 -9.89 -17.99 -15.29
N ARG A 483 -9.30 -16.81 -15.10
CA ARG A 483 -7.99 -16.44 -15.70
C ARG A 483 -6.79 -16.76 -14.80
N ARG A 484 -7.03 -17.27 -13.60
CA ARG A 484 -6.01 -17.49 -12.56
C ARG A 484 -6.05 -18.90 -11.97
N TYR A 485 -6.66 -19.84 -12.69
CA TYR A 485 -6.92 -21.17 -12.20
C TYR A 485 -6.49 -22.24 -13.20
N VAL A 486 -5.70 -23.19 -12.71
CA VAL A 486 -5.37 -24.47 -13.37
C VAL A 486 -5.57 -25.56 -12.31
N ALA A 487 -6.44 -26.53 -12.57
CA ALA A 487 -6.88 -27.51 -11.56
C ALA A 487 -5.72 -28.27 -10.88
N GLU A 488 -4.74 -28.74 -11.65
CA GLU A 488 -3.60 -29.50 -11.11
C GLU A 488 -2.69 -28.63 -10.23
N ILE A 489 -2.52 -27.35 -10.59
CA ILE A 489 -1.72 -26.41 -9.82
C ILE A 489 -2.46 -26.02 -8.53
N ASP A 490 -3.75 -25.68 -8.61
CA ASP A 490 -4.55 -25.36 -7.44
C ASP A 490 -4.58 -26.53 -6.44
N LYS A 491 -4.71 -27.77 -6.94
CA LYS A 491 -4.64 -28.99 -6.14
C LYS A 491 -3.30 -29.14 -5.41
N ALA A 492 -2.19 -28.91 -6.11
CA ALA A 492 -0.86 -29.02 -5.52
C ALA A 492 -0.63 -27.95 -4.45
N LEU A 493 -0.95 -26.69 -4.75
CA LEU A 493 -0.81 -25.58 -3.81
C LEU A 493 -1.72 -25.74 -2.57
N TRP A 494 -2.92 -26.30 -2.76
CA TRP A 494 -3.80 -26.60 -1.64
C TRP A 494 -3.30 -27.77 -0.79
N ALA A 495 -2.70 -28.80 -1.42
CA ALA A 495 -2.04 -29.89 -0.70
C ALA A 495 -0.90 -29.38 0.20
N ASP A 496 -0.07 -28.47 -0.33
CA ASP A 496 1.02 -27.83 0.44
C ASP A 496 0.44 -27.00 1.59
N GLY A 497 -0.64 -26.26 1.37
CA GLY A 497 -1.34 -25.52 2.41
C GLY A 497 -1.91 -26.40 3.52
N ILE A 498 -2.50 -27.55 3.16
CA ILE A 498 -3.00 -28.55 4.12
C ILE A 498 -1.83 -29.18 4.90
N ALA A 499 -0.70 -29.42 4.26
CA ALA A 499 0.49 -29.95 4.93
C ALA A 499 1.00 -28.99 6.02
N GLU A 500 1.12 -27.69 5.70
CA GLU A 500 1.51 -26.69 6.70
C GLU A 500 0.47 -26.56 7.82
N TYR A 501 -0.83 -26.51 7.49
CA TYR A 501 -1.90 -26.52 8.47
C TYR A 501 -1.80 -27.72 9.43
N ARG A 502 -1.48 -28.92 8.94
CA ARG A 502 -1.34 -30.14 9.75
C ARG A 502 -0.13 -30.13 10.68
N THR A 503 0.80 -29.17 10.54
CA THR A 503 1.87 -28.98 11.53
C THR A 503 1.34 -28.41 12.87
N LEU A 504 0.13 -27.87 12.88
CA LEU A 504 -0.52 -27.42 14.11
C LEU A 504 -0.84 -28.61 15.05
N PRO A 505 -0.72 -28.43 16.39
CA PRO A 505 -1.29 -29.35 17.36
C PRO A 505 -2.79 -29.56 17.11
N ALA A 506 -3.31 -30.74 17.42
CA ALA A 506 -4.70 -31.10 17.12
C ALA A 506 -5.74 -30.15 17.75
N ASP A 507 -5.47 -29.67 18.95
CA ASP A 507 -6.31 -28.70 19.67
C ASP A 507 -6.33 -27.29 19.07
N LYS A 508 -5.41 -26.99 18.16
CA LYS A 508 -5.31 -25.72 17.41
C LYS A 508 -5.86 -25.82 15.97
N ARG A 509 -6.24 -27.02 15.54
CA ARG A 509 -6.79 -27.28 14.21
C ARG A 509 -8.30 -27.13 14.17
N SER A 510 -8.87 -27.01 12.96
CA SER A 510 -10.31 -27.06 12.74
C SER A 510 -10.81 -28.51 12.83
N ALA A 511 -11.57 -28.82 13.87
CA ALA A 511 -12.13 -30.15 14.07
C ALA A 511 -13.11 -30.51 12.93
N ALA A 512 -13.87 -29.55 12.44
CA ALA A 512 -14.80 -29.75 11.32
C ALA A 512 -14.06 -30.05 9.99
N PHE A 513 -12.96 -29.35 9.74
CA PHE A 513 -12.13 -29.61 8.54
C PHE A 513 -11.48 -30.99 8.62
N ASP A 514 -10.83 -31.31 9.74
CA ASP A 514 -10.14 -32.60 9.92
C ASP A 514 -11.12 -33.77 9.79
N ALA A 515 -12.27 -33.70 10.45
CA ALA A 515 -13.30 -34.75 10.38
C ALA A 515 -13.85 -34.90 8.94
N PHE A 516 -14.06 -33.80 8.22
CA PHE A 516 -14.54 -33.89 6.85
C PHE A 516 -13.50 -34.49 5.91
N MET A 517 -12.23 -34.17 6.08
CA MET A 517 -11.12 -34.62 5.23
C MET A 517 -10.63 -36.04 5.55
N GLU A 518 -11.08 -36.64 6.65
CA GLU A 518 -10.68 -37.99 7.02
C GLU A 518 -11.03 -39.01 5.94
N GLY A 519 -10.04 -39.76 5.47
CA GLY A 519 -10.20 -40.80 4.44
C GLY A 519 -10.50 -40.27 3.03
N ARG A 520 -10.46 -38.97 2.78
CA ARG A 520 -10.71 -38.36 1.46
C ARG A 520 -9.41 -37.88 0.83
N ASP A 521 -9.33 -38.06 -0.49
CA ASP A 521 -8.20 -37.57 -1.28
C ASP A 521 -8.58 -36.36 -2.11
N LEU A 522 -7.60 -35.49 -2.40
CA LEU A 522 -7.84 -34.26 -3.15
C LEU A 522 -8.17 -34.51 -4.61
N ALA A 523 -7.70 -35.59 -5.21
CA ALA A 523 -7.97 -35.88 -6.64
C ALA A 523 -9.48 -36.07 -6.84
N SER A 524 -10.15 -36.74 -5.90
CA SER A 524 -11.62 -36.92 -5.96
C SER A 524 -12.38 -35.59 -5.85
N PHE A 525 -11.89 -34.63 -5.08
CA PHE A 525 -12.49 -33.28 -5.01
C PHE A 525 -12.46 -32.57 -6.36
N TYR A 526 -11.28 -32.52 -6.98
CA TYR A 526 -11.09 -31.83 -8.26
C TYR A 526 -11.77 -32.54 -9.43
N ALA A 527 -11.93 -33.86 -9.35
CA ALA A 527 -12.66 -34.63 -10.38
C ALA A 527 -14.19 -34.45 -10.31
N ALA A 528 -14.74 -34.17 -9.12
CA ALA A 528 -16.18 -34.09 -8.89
C ALA A 528 -16.73 -32.67 -8.86
N THR A 529 -15.90 -31.65 -8.71
CA THR A 529 -16.36 -30.27 -8.60
C THR A 529 -16.66 -29.61 -9.93
N GLU A 530 -17.73 -28.81 -9.97
CA GLU A 530 -18.02 -27.91 -11.10
C GLU A 530 -17.53 -26.48 -10.86
N LEU A 531 -16.99 -26.17 -9.67
CA LEU A 531 -16.58 -24.79 -9.29
C LEU A 531 -15.38 -24.25 -10.09
N GLY A 532 -14.64 -25.08 -10.81
CA GLY A 532 -13.66 -24.66 -11.80
C GLY A 532 -14.26 -23.86 -12.95
N ASN A 533 -15.55 -24.02 -13.23
CA ASN A 533 -16.27 -23.33 -14.29
C ASN A 533 -16.91 -22.03 -13.80
N THR A 534 -16.66 -20.93 -14.52
CA THR A 534 -17.17 -19.59 -14.14
C THR A 534 -18.68 -19.51 -14.16
N ALA A 535 -19.34 -20.08 -15.18
CA ALA A 535 -20.79 -20.07 -15.26
C ALA A 535 -21.43 -20.81 -14.07
N LYS A 536 -20.81 -21.89 -13.60
CA LYS A 536 -21.25 -22.62 -12.41
C LYS A 536 -21.06 -21.80 -11.12
N ARG A 537 -19.92 -21.12 -10.96
CA ARG A 537 -19.73 -20.19 -9.81
C ARG A 537 -20.79 -19.09 -9.82
N MET A 538 -21.11 -18.54 -11.00
CA MET A 538 -22.15 -17.50 -11.13
C MET A 538 -23.55 -18.07 -10.85
N GLU A 539 -23.84 -19.31 -11.24
CA GLU A 539 -25.08 -20.01 -10.88
C GLU A 539 -25.20 -20.12 -9.35
N TRP A 540 -24.11 -20.56 -8.67
CA TRP A 540 -24.09 -20.71 -7.22
C TRP A 540 -24.24 -19.39 -6.45
N MET A 541 -23.91 -18.24 -7.02
CA MET A 541 -24.23 -16.94 -6.43
C MET A 541 -25.73 -16.68 -6.26
N GLY A 542 -26.59 -17.34 -7.06
CA GLY A 542 -28.03 -17.22 -6.98
C GLY A 542 -28.72 -18.31 -6.15
N LYS A 543 -27.99 -19.30 -5.65
CA LYS A 543 -28.55 -20.46 -4.91
C LYS A 543 -28.87 -20.10 -3.46
N SER A 544 -29.89 -20.77 -2.91
CA SER A 544 -30.26 -20.64 -1.51
C SER A 544 -29.36 -21.48 -0.58
N VAL A 545 -29.37 -21.19 0.71
CA VAL A 545 -28.69 -21.99 1.74
C VAL A 545 -29.11 -23.46 1.69
N ALA A 546 -30.38 -23.75 1.36
CA ALA A 546 -30.88 -25.12 1.23
C ALA A 546 -30.23 -25.85 0.04
N ASP A 547 -30.06 -25.15 -1.10
CA ASP A 547 -29.38 -25.73 -2.26
C ASP A 547 -27.93 -26.08 -1.97
N PHE A 548 -27.21 -25.25 -1.23
CA PHE A 548 -25.84 -25.53 -0.78
C PHE A 548 -25.78 -26.78 0.09
N LYS A 549 -26.69 -26.89 1.06
CA LYS A 549 -26.77 -28.06 1.96
C LYS A 549 -27.14 -29.37 1.21
N ALA A 550 -27.86 -29.27 0.12
CA ALA A 550 -28.23 -30.41 -0.71
C ALA A 550 -27.20 -30.74 -1.80
N SER A 551 -26.13 -29.95 -1.93
CA SER A 551 -25.12 -30.14 -2.97
C SER A 551 -24.32 -31.41 -2.78
N SER A 552 -23.97 -32.07 -3.88
CA SER A 552 -23.02 -33.20 -3.94
C SER A 552 -21.59 -32.75 -4.26
N ASP A 553 -21.36 -31.47 -4.59
CA ASP A 553 -20.03 -30.92 -4.88
C ASP A 553 -19.17 -30.96 -3.58
N PRO A 554 -17.99 -31.61 -3.60
CA PRO A 554 -17.20 -31.81 -2.39
C PRO A 554 -16.65 -30.53 -1.77
N PHE A 555 -16.34 -29.50 -2.55
CA PHE A 555 -15.90 -28.20 -2.01
C PHE A 555 -17.05 -27.47 -1.34
N ILE A 556 -18.24 -27.55 -1.91
CA ILE A 556 -19.44 -26.97 -1.30
C ILE A 556 -19.79 -27.72 0.00
N GLN A 557 -19.76 -29.07 -0.02
CA GLN A 557 -19.97 -29.86 1.19
C GLN A 557 -18.98 -29.52 2.29
N LEU A 558 -17.68 -29.34 1.95
CA LEU A 558 -16.65 -28.92 2.90
C LEU A 558 -16.94 -27.52 3.45
N ALA A 559 -17.32 -26.57 2.58
CA ALA A 559 -17.68 -25.22 2.99
C ALA A 559 -18.89 -25.22 3.96
N VAL A 560 -19.89 -26.05 3.69
CA VAL A 560 -21.06 -26.24 4.58
C VAL A 560 -20.63 -26.86 5.92
N ALA A 561 -19.81 -27.91 5.89
CA ALA A 561 -19.36 -28.63 7.09
C ALA A 561 -18.52 -27.75 8.04
N THR A 562 -17.70 -26.85 7.48
CA THR A 562 -16.81 -25.96 8.26
C THR A 562 -17.45 -24.63 8.64
N TYR A 563 -18.66 -24.33 8.18
CA TYR A 563 -19.26 -22.99 8.31
C TYR A 563 -19.55 -22.60 9.76
N ASP A 564 -20.17 -23.49 10.53
CA ASP A 564 -20.59 -23.18 11.91
C ASP A 564 -19.37 -22.94 12.81
N GLU A 565 -18.29 -23.71 12.64
CA GLU A 565 -17.02 -23.48 13.36
C GLU A 565 -16.41 -22.14 12.94
N ALA A 566 -16.41 -21.81 11.64
CA ALA A 566 -15.91 -20.54 11.16
C ALA A 566 -16.70 -19.35 11.74
N MET A 567 -18.03 -19.47 11.83
CA MET A 567 -18.90 -18.44 12.43
C MET A 567 -18.70 -18.31 13.95
N ALA A 568 -18.46 -19.42 14.65
CA ALA A 568 -18.14 -19.40 16.08
C ALA A 568 -16.79 -18.68 16.32
N ASN A 569 -15.78 -18.93 15.48
CA ASN A 569 -14.49 -18.26 15.58
C ASN A 569 -14.63 -16.76 15.23
N GLU A 570 -15.39 -16.41 14.20
CA GLU A 570 -15.69 -15.00 13.87
C GLU A 570 -16.38 -14.29 15.04
N ALA A 571 -17.30 -14.96 15.72
CA ALA A 571 -18.00 -14.40 16.88
C ALA A 571 -17.04 -14.12 18.06
N LYS A 572 -16.05 -15.00 18.30
CA LYS A 572 -14.99 -14.78 19.29
C LYS A 572 -14.12 -13.60 18.93
N GLU A 573 -13.70 -13.51 17.66
CA GLU A 573 -12.88 -12.40 17.16
C GLU A 573 -13.61 -11.05 17.25
N LYS A 574 -14.90 -11.01 16.94
CA LYS A 574 -15.73 -9.81 17.11
C LYS A 574 -15.82 -9.38 18.58
N ALA A 575 -15.97 -10.34 19.48
CA ALA A 575 -15.99 -10.06 20.91
C ALA A 575 -14.64 -9.53 21.39
N ARG A 576 -13.53 -10.17 21.00
CA ARG A 576 -12.17 -9.69 21.30
C ARG A 576 -11.92 -8.30 20.74
N SER A 577 -12.30 -8.07 19.49
CA SER A 577 -12.16 -6.76 18.81
C SER A 577 -12.87 -5.64 19.57
N GLY A 578 -14.06 -5.87 20.11
CA GLY A 578 -14.76 -4.89 20.93
C GLY A 578 -13.99 -4.51 22.20
N THR A 579 -13.41 -5.48 22.90
CA THR A 579 -12.59 -5.26 24.10
C THR A 579 -11.26 -4.56 23.75
N VAL A 580 -10.56 -5.05 22.71
CA VAL A 580 -9.30 -4.44 22.24
C VAL A 580 -9.52 -2.99 21.84
N GLN A 581 -10.57 -2.69 21.06
CA GLN A 581 -10.87 -1.33 20.63
C GLN A 581 -11.10 -0.39 21.83
N LYS A 582 -11.78 -0.85 22.88
CA LYS A 582 -12.00 -0.06 24.09
C LYS A 582 -10.71 0.25 24.83
N ALA A 583 -9.88 -0.77 25.09
CA ALA A 583 -8.59 -0.62 25.76
C ALA A 583 -7.62 0.24 24.95
N ARG A 584 -7.47 -0.06 23.65
CA ARG A 584 -6.60 0.70 22.73
C ARG A 584 -7.00 2.16 22.62
N SER A 585 -8.30 2.44 22.50
CA SER A 585 -8.80 3.82 22.46
C SER A 585 -8.41 4.59 23.72
N LYS A 586 -8.54 3.97 24.91
CA LYS A 586 -8.16 4.63 26.18
C LYS A 586 -6.64 4.83 26.31
N VAL A 587 -5.83 3.88 25.86
CA VAL A 587 -4.37 4.02 25.81
C VAL A 587 -3.95 5.10 24.80
N MET A 588 -4.65 5.23 23.67
CA MET A 588 -4.38 6.29 22.70
C MET A 588 -4.70 7.69 23.24
N GLU A 589 -5.75 7.84 24.06
CA GLU A 589 -6.02 9.09 24.80
C GLU A 589 -4.79 9.50 25.64
N ALA A 590 -4.20 8.51 26.36
CA ALA A 590 -3.00 8.77 27.15
C ALA A 590 -1.78 9.09 26.28
N ARG A 591 -1.59 8.41 25.14
CA ARG A 591 -0.48 8.70 24.20
C ARG A 591 -0.58 10.10 23.60
N LEU A 592 -1.78 10.53 23.22
CA LEU A 592 -2.03 11.90 22.74
C LEU A 592 -1.70 12.94 23.83
N ALA A 593 -2.12 12.69 25.07
CA ALA A 593 -1.79 13.57 26.22
C ALA A 593 -0.28 13.59 26.52
N TYR A 594 0.40 12.45 26.39
CA TYR A 594 1.85 12.35 26.54
C TYR A 594 2.59 13.16 25.48
N ALA A 595 2.24 12.99 24.21
CA ALA A 595 2.83 13.75 23.10
C ALA A 595 2.61 15.26 23.29
N ALA A 596 1.40 15.68 23.65
CA ALA A 596 1.08 17.09 23.95
C ALA A 596 1.91 17.63 25.11
N SER A 597 2.19 16.82 26.15
CA SER A 597 3.06 17.24 27.28
C SER A 597 4.50 17.48 26.85
N GLN A 598 4.91 16.97 25.69
CA GLN A 598 6.24 17.14 25.10
C GLN A 598 6.26 18.18 23.98
N GLY A 599 5.14 18.88 23.75
CA GLY A 599 5.01 19.81 22.63
C GLY A 599 4.99 19.15 21.25
N LYS A 600 4.75 17.83 21.18
CA LYS A 600 4.71 17.07 19.92
C LYS A 600 3.28 16.92 19.42
N GLN A 601 3.10 17.04 18.12
CA GLN A 601 1.86 16.67 17.45
C GLN A 601 1.93 15.21 17.00
N MET A 602 0.80 14.52 17.06
CA MET A 602 0.65 13.17 16.53
C MET A 602 -0.25 13.19 15.30
N TYR A 603 0.04 12.33 14.36
CA TYR A 603 -0.83 11.97 13.24
C TYR A 603 -1.31 10.53 13.43
N PRO A 604 -2.49 10.17 12.93
CA PRO A 604 -3.00 8.79 13.04
C PRO A 604 -2.37 7.91 11.97
N ASP A 605 -2.25 6.61 12.25
CA ASP A 605 -1.89 5.63 11.25
C ASP A 605 -2.71 5.79 9.96
N ALA A 606 -2.08 5.54 8.81
CA ALA A 606 -2.74 5.49 7.53
C ALA A 606 -3.83 4.40 7.52
N ASN A 607 -4.93 4.64 6.83
CA ASN A 607 -6.09 3.75 6.80
C ASN A 607 -6.92 3.88 5.51
N GLY A 608 -6.28 4.25 4.38
CA GLY A 608 -6.93 4.47 3.09
C GLY A 608 -7.76 5.75 3.00
N SER A 609 -7.55 6.71 3.92
CA SER A 609 -8.17 8.03 3.85
C SER A 609 -7.23 9.06 3.22
N LEU A 610 -7.81 10.18 2.75
CA LEU A 610 -7.03 11.28 2.18
C LEU A 610 -6.02 11.83 3.19
N ARG A 611 -4.75 11.89 2.76
CA ARG A 611 -3.62 12.44 3.50
C ARG A 611 -2.78 13.33 2.62
N PHE A 612 -2.00 14.17 3.27
CA PHE A 612 -0.84 14.80 2.64
C PHE A 612 0.41 14.55 3.48
N THR A 613 1.54 14.50 2.81
CA THR A 613 2.88 14.42 3.39
C THR A 613 3.77 15.40 2.66
N TYR A 614 4.80 15.92 3.29
CA TYR A 614 5.71 16.89 2.69
C TYR A 614 7.15 16.56 3.03
N GLY A 615 8.06 17.07 2.23
CA GLY A 615 9.49 16.82 2.37
C GLY A 615 10.29 17.58 1.34
N LYS A 616 11.49 17.12 1.08
CA LYS A 616 12.42 17.73 0.12
C LYS A 616 12.92 16.71 -0.89
N VAL A 617 13.16 17.20 -2.10
CA VAL A 617 13.93 16.45 -3.10
C VAL A 617 15.36 16.31 -2.56
N THR A 618 15.82 15.09 -2.36
CA THR A 618 17.19 14.85 -1.90
C THR A 618 17.60 13.39 -2.11
N GLY A 619 18.88 13.18 -2.35
CA GLY A 619 19.50 11.87 -2.39
C GLY A 619 19.65 11.24 -1.00
N LYS A 620 20.53 10.25 -0.89
CA LYS A 620 20.80 9.50 0.35
C LYS A 620 22.29 9.24 0.45
N ALA A 621 22.83 9.40 1.63
CA ALA A 621 24.20 8.98 1.94
C ALA A 621 24.16 7.93 3.06
N VAL A 622 24.50 6.68 2.74
CA VAL A 622 24.51 5.56 3.68
C VAL A 622 25.76 4.73 3.45
N ASP A 623 26.51 4.42 4.51
CA ASP A 623 27.66 3.52 4.51
C ASP A 623 28.70 3.80 3.40
N GLY A 624 28.93 5.11 3.14
CA GLY A 624 29.86 5.55 2.11
C GLY A 624 29.32 5.53 0.68
N GLN A 625 28.08 5.09 0.46
CA GLN A 625 27.37 5.20 -0.81
C GLN A 625 26.58 6.51 -0.85
N VAL A 626 26.78 7.31 -1.90
CA VAL A 626 26.03 8.54 -2.13
C VAL A 626 25.07 8.28 -3.30
N TRP A 627 23.79 8.36 -3.02
CA TRP A 627 22.75 8.34 -4.05
C TRP A 627 22.43 9.76 -4.50
N THR A 628 22.58 10.02 -5.78
CA THR A 628 22.11 11.28 -6.36
C THR A 628 20.59 11.36 -6.28
N PRO A 629 20.02 12.57 -6.11
CA PRO A 629 18.58 12.72 -6.03
C PRO A 629 17.84 12.42 -7.34
N PHE A 630 18.52 12.38 -8.48
CA PHE A 630 17.92 12.13 -9.79
C PHE A 630 18.58 10.98 -10.53
N THR A 631 17.78 10.24 -11.30
CA THR A 631 18.24 9.42 -12.42
C THR A 631 18.00 10.16 -13.73
N THR A 632 18.71 9.76 -14.76
CA THR A 632 18.64 10.43 -16.06
C THR A 632 18.38 9.45 -17.21
N ALA A 633 17.91 9.96 -18.33
CA ALA A 633 17.56 9.16 -19.51
C ALA A 633 18.70 8.27 -19.99
N GLU A 634 19.96 8.71 -19.84
CA GLU A 634 21.14 7.92 -20.23
C GLU A 634 21.24 6.60 -19.43
N GLY A 635 20.69 6.57 -18.21
CA GLY A 635 20.61 5.35 -17.39
C GLY A 635 19.71 4.29 -18.01
N ILE A 636 18.64 4.67 -18.72
CA ILE A 636 17.80 3.75 -19.48
C ILE A 636 18.65 3.06 -20.56
N VAL A 637 19.43 3.83 -21.34
CA VAL A 637 20.31 3.27 -22.37
C VAL A 637 21.38 2.34 -21.76
N ALA A 638 21.93 2.72 -20.61
CA ALA A 638 22.95 1.91 -19.93
C ALA A 638 22.40 0.56 -19.41
N LYS A 639 21.12 0.53 -18.99
CA LYS A 639 20.44 -0.70 -18.52
C LYS A 639 19.76 -1.48 -19.64
N HIS A 640 19.52 -0.87 -20.82
CA HIS A 640 18.78 -1.50 -21.92
C HIS A 640 19.50 -2.73 -22.45
N THR A 641 18.80 -3.86 -22.51
CA THR A 641 19.33 -5.14 -23.01
C THR A 641 18.65 -5.63 -24.29
N GLY A 642 17.59 -4.94 -24.75
CA GLY A 642 16.77 -5.34 -25.88
C GLY A 642 15.94 -6.61 -25.63
N ARG A 643 15.71 -6.98 -24.36
CA ARG A 643 14.89 -8.13 -23.97
C ARG A 643 14.49 -8.11 -22.50
N GLY A 644 13.36 -8.75 -22.19
CA GLY A 644 12.87 -8.95 -20.82
C GLY A 644 12.53 -7.61 -20.15
N GLU A 645 12.84 -7.48 -18.86
CA GLU A 645 12.45 -6.31 -18.05
C GLU A 645 13.19 -5.02 -18.44
N PHE A 646 14.34 -5.14 -19.10
CA PHE A 646 15.17 -4.00 -19.55
C PHE A 646 15.08 -3.80 -21.08
N ASP A 647 13.87 -3.83 -21.62
CA ASP A 647 13.58 -3.68 -23.05
C ASP A 647 12.79 -2.39 -23.30
N ALA A 648 13.51 -1.25 -23.37
CA ALA A 648 12.89 0.03 -23.70
C ALA A 648 12.60 0.13 -25.22
N PRO A 649 11.55 0.87 -25.64
CA PRO A 649 11.21 1.05 -27.04
C PRO A 649 12.37 1.64 -27.87
N ASP A 650 12.62 1.09 -29.05
CA ASP A 650 13.71 1.52 -29.95
C ASP A 650 13.72 3.03 -30.19
N LYS A 651 12.55 3.61 -30.45
CA LYS A 651 12.39 5.07 -30.66
C LYS A 651 12.86 5.87 -29.44
N MET A 652 12.55 5.41 -28.22
CA MET A 652 13.03 6.05 -26.99
C MET A 652 14.55 5.98 -26.91
N ILE A 653 15.15 4.83 -27.17
CA ILE A 653 16.61 4.64 -27.18
C ILE A 653 17.28 5.54 -28.22
N GLU A 654 16.72 5.65 -29.42
CA GLU A 654 17.22 6.53 -30.48
C GLU A 654 17.19 8.01 -30.07
N LEU A 655 16.06 8.48 -29.53
CA LEU A 655 15.91 9.87 -29.06
C LEU A 655 16.86 10.20 -27.91
N ILE A 656 17.06 9.27 -26.96
CA ILE A 656 18.00 9.47 -25.85
C ILE A 656 19.45 9.53 -26.36
N LYS A 657 19.85 8.63 -27.28
CA LYS A 657 21.19 8.65 -27.91
C LYS A 657 21.44 9.92 -28.68
N ALA A 658 20.41 10.47 -29.37
CA ALA A 658 20.46 11.75 -30.08
C ALA A 658 20.41 12.95 -29.13
N LYS A 659 20.12 12.76 -27.84
CA LYS A 659 19.86 13.82 -26.84
C LYS A 659 18.74 14.77 -27.26
N ASP A 660 17.72 14.25 -27.98
CA ASP A 660 16.53 15.02 -28.37
C ASP A 660 15.55 15.15 -27.19
N TYR A 661 15.96 15.88 -26.18
CA TYR A 661 15.16 16.13 -24.98
C TYR A 661 14.30 17.41 -25.09
N GLY A 662 14.60 18.27 -26.09
CA GLY A 662 13.87 19.53 -26.27
C GLY A 662 13.86 20.39 -25.02
N ARG A 663 12.70 20.91 -24.69
CA ARG A 663 12.47 21.78 -23.52
C ARG A 663 12.46 21.04 -22.16
N TYR A 664 12.56 19.71 -22.13
CA TYR A 664 12.45 18.89 -20.94
C TYR A 664 13.79 18.65 -20.23
N VAL A 665 14.86 19.25 -20.75
CA VAL A 665 16.19 19.24 -20.08
C VAL A 665 16.09 19.94 -18.73
N ALA A 666 16.58 19.31 -17.68
CA ALA A 666 16.82 19.95 -16.39
C ALA A 666 18.13 20.76 -16.48
N PRO A 667 18.11 22.09 -16.34
CA PRO A 667 19.30 22.91 -16.53
C PRO A 667 20.47 22.52 -15.63
N GLU A 668 20.19 22.15 -14.38
CA GLU A 668 21.17 21.75 -13.39
C GLU A 668 21.81 20.38 -13.67
N LEU A 669 21.11 19.51 -14.40
CA LEU A 669 21.59 18.18 -14.79
C LEU A 669 22.19 18.17 -16.20
N GLY A 670 21.81 19.13 -17.04
CA GLY A 670 22.18 19.19 -18.46
C GLY A 670 21.57 18.07 -19.31
N THR A 671 20.57 17.37 -18.80
CA THR A 671 19.92 16.22 -19.45
C THR A 671 18.47 16.07 -18.99
N LEU A 672 17.77 15.03 -19.48
CA LEU A 672 16.41 14.68 -19.10
C LEU A 672 16.42 13.84 -17.81
N PRO A 673 15.83 14.32 -16.68
CA PRO A 673 15.60 13.50 -15.50
C PRO A 673 14.53 12.45 -15.78
N VAL A 674 14.63 11.26 -15.16
CA VAL A 674 13.62 10.18 -15.25
C VAL A 674 12.87 10.09 -13.93
N ASP A 675 13.59 9.76 -12.86
CA ASP A 675 13.03 9.62 -11.51
C ASP A 675 13.80 10.49 -10.53
N PHE A 676 13.15 10.82 -9.42
CA PHE A 676 13.83 11.51 -8.32
C PHE A 676 13.45 10.96 -6.95
N LEU A 677 14.35 11.17 -5.99
CA LEU A 677 14.19 10.79 -4.59
C LEU A 677 13.71 11.97 -3.74
N SER A 678 12.98 11.66 -2.70
CA SER A 678 12.59 12.63 -1.69
C SER A 678 12.48 12.02 -0.30
N THR A 679 12.34 12.90 0.71
CA THR A 679 12.08 12.54 2.11
C THR A 679 10.59 12.42 2.45
N VAL A 680 9.67 12.56 1.50
CA VAL A 680 8.24 12.43 1.81
C VAL A 680 7.92 11.04 2.32
N ASP A 681 6.97 10.98 3.22
CA ASP A 681 6.55 9.77 3.91
C ASP A 681 5.37 9.12 3.17
N ILE A 682 5.56 7.92 2.63
CA ILE A 682 4.53 7.16 1.90
C ILE A 682 4.40 5.71 2.40
N THR A 683 3.31 5.08 2.05
CA THR A 683 3.08 3.63 2.15
C THR A 683 2.25 3.14 0.97
N ASN A 684 1.97 1.83 0.90
CA ASN A 684 1.08 1.24 -0.10
C ASN A 684 -0.23 2.03 -0.21
N GLY A 685 -0.74 2.22 -1.43
CA GLY A 685 -1.91 3.06 -1.71
C GLY A 685 -1.54 4.49 -2.12
N ASN A 686 -0.32 4.96 -1.83
CA ASN A 686 0.22 6.19 -2.40
C ASN A 686 0.59 6.07 -3.88
N SER A 687 0.65 4.87 -4.45
CA SER A 687 0.85 4.70 -5.89
C SER A 687 -0.09 5.60 -6.68
N GLY A 688 0.45 6.46 -7.58
CA GLY A 688 -0.29 7.46 -8.35
C GLY A 688 -0.62 8.74 -7.58
N SER A 689 -0.13 8.90 -6.35
CA SER A 689 -0.26 10.17 -5.63
C SER A 689 0.50 11.27 -6.34
N SER A 690 -0.17 12.40 -6.55
CA SER A 690 0.46 13.56 -7.18
C SER A 690 1.53 14.16 -6.28
N THR A 691 2.71 14.35 -6.86
CA THR A 691 3.80 15.13 -6.26
C THR A 691 3.65 16.57 -6.71
N LEU A 692 3.60 17.48 -5.73
CA LEU A 692 3.35 18.90 -5.92
C LEU A 692 4.52 19.71 -5.41
N ASN A 693 4.85 20.80 -6.11
CA ASN A 693 5.85 21.77 -5.64
C ASN A 693 5.28 22.71 -4.56
N ALA A 694 6.08 23.66 -4.09
CA ALA A 694 5.72 24.65 -3.07
C ALA A 694 4.47 25.49 -3.45
N ARG A 695 4.13 25.62 -4.72
CA ARG A 695 2.99 26.35 -5.27
C ARG A 695 1.76 25.47 -5.51
N GLY A 696 1.84 24.16 -5.23
CA GLY A 696 0.76 23.22 -5.49
C GLY A 696 0.61 22.81 -6.97
N GLU A 697 1.65 23.02 -7.77
CA GLU A 697 1.70 22.59 -9.17
C GLU A 697 2.24 21.15 -9.26
N PHE A 698 1.73 20.38 -10.21
CA PHE A 698 2.11 19.00 -10.45
C PHE A 698 3.54 18.91 -11.02
N VAL A 699 4.40 18.12 -10.37
CA VAL A 699 5.80 17.88 -10.76
C VAL A 699 6.14 16.40 -10.95
N GLY A 700 5.21 15.50 -10.71
CA GLY A 700 5.42 14.07 -10.89
C GLY A 700 4.40 13.22 -10.13
N LEU A 701 4.64 11.91 -10.11
CA LEU A 701 3.84 10.93 -9.37
C LEU A 701 4.73 10.12 -8.44
N ALA A 702 4.33 9.96 -7.20
CA ALA A 702 4.94 8.98 -6.32
C ALA A 702 4.52 7.57 -6.76
N PHE A 703 5.46 6.63 -6.85
CA PHE A 703 5.13 5.27 -7.29
C PHE A 703 5.78 4.18 -6.44
N ASP A 704 6.90 4.47 -5.76
CA ASP A 704 7.64 3.46 -5.00
C ASP A 704 8.42 4.11 -3.85
N GLY A 705 8.96 3.28 -2.95
CA GLY A 705 9.94 3.65 -1.95
C GLY A 705 11.23 2.87 -2.15
N THR A 706 12.31 3.22 -1.47
CA THR A 706 13.49 2.37 -1.44
C THR A 706 13.31 1.24 -0.44
N ILE A 707 13.87 0.06 -0.74
CA ILE A 707 13.62 -1.19 0.03
C ILE A 707 13.90 -1.03 1.53
N GLU A 708 14.94 -0.31 1.91
CA GLU A 708 15.29 -0.06 3.31
C GLU A 708 14.28 0.89 3.98
N GLY A 709 13.60 1.71 3.18
CA GLY A 709 12.61 2.67 3.63
C GLY A 709 11.23 2.06 3.93
N VAL A 710 10.93 0.83 3.49
CA VAL A 710 9.60 0.22 3.72
C VAL A 710 9.29 -0.04 5.19
N VAL A 711 10.30 -0.01 6.06
CA VAL A 711 10.14 -0.05 7.52
C VAL A 711 9.33 1.14 8.04
N SER A 712 9.13 2.19 7.23
CA SER A 712 8.30 3.36 7.57
C SER A 712 6.85 3.02 7.89
N ASP A 713 6.35 1.88 7.47
CA ASP A 713 5.05 1.38 7.92
C ASP A 713 4.97 1.28 9.46
N TRP A 714 6.09 1.04 10.13
CA TRP A 714 6.21 0.93 11.59
C TRP A 714 6.91 2.10 12.25
N MET A 715 7.94 2.65 11.60
CA MET A 715 8.71 3.79 12.09
C MET A 715 9.41 4.49 10.92
N TYR A 716 9.13 5.76 10.75
CA TYR A 716 9.84 6.60 9.79
C TYR A 716 11.23 6.96 10.33
N ASP A 717 12.27 6.84 9.48
CA ASP A 717 13.60 7.32 9.78
C ASP A 717 14.14 8.11 8.58
N PRO A 718 14.35 9.44 8.70
CA PRO A 718 14.76 10.30 7.59
C PRO A 718 16.14 9.93 7.00
N LYS A 719 16.92 9.12 7.70
CA LYS A 719 18.22 8.66 7.20
C LYS A 719 18.08 7.61 6.14
N ILE A 720 17.07 6.76 6.22
CA ILE A 720 16.90 5.62 5.30
C ILE A 720 15.68 5.76 4.40
N ASN A 721 14.62 6.44 4.84
CA ASN A 721 13.41 6.57 4.05
C ASN A 721 13.63 7.48 2.83
N ARG A 722 13.35 6.94 1.65
CA ARG A 722 13.25 7.71 0.40
C ARG A 722 12.06 7.23 -0.41
N THR A 723 11.29 8.20 -0.89
CA THR A 723 10.23 7.98 -1.88
C THR A 723 10.79 8.19 -3.28
N ILE A 724 10.39 7.33 -4.21
CA ILE A 724 10.75 7.40 -5.63
C ILE A 724 9.57 7.99 -6.38
N HIS A 725 9.85 9.01 -7.20
CA HIS A 725 8.87 9.71 -8.01
C HIS A 725 9.28 9.68 -9.48
N VAL A 726 8.33 9.48 -10.38
CA VAL A 726 8.56 9.75 -11.80
C VAL A 726 8.49 11.27 -12.03
N ASP A 727 9.48 11.82 -12.71
CA ASP A 727 9.55 13.25 -13.00
C ASP A 727 8.57 13.65 -14.11
N SER A 728 7.81 14.72 -13.90
CA SER A 728 6.84 15.20 -14.90
C SER A 728 7.49 15.54 -16.25
N ARG A 729 8.76 15.97 -16.28
CA ARG A 729 9.51 16.25 -17.50
C ARG A 729 9.70 14.99 -18.34
N PHE A 730 9.99 13.83 -17.71
CA PHE A 730 10.07 12.54 -18.38
C PHE A 730 8.70 12.08 -18.89
N MET A 731 7.65 12.25 -18.09
CA MET A 731 6.28 11.92 -18.49
C MET A 731 5.89 12.70 -19.76
N LEU A 732 6.06 14.02 -19.75
CA LEU A 732 5.69 14.90 -20.86
C LEU A 732 6.57 14.66 -22.11
N TRP A 733 7.86 14.43 -21.93
CA TRP A 733 8.78 14.08 -23.02
C TRP A 733 8.38 12.77 -23.69
N THR A 734 8.07 11.74 -22.91
CA THR A 734 7.60 10.45 -23.42
C THR A 734 6.32 10.63 -24.23
N MET A 735 5.34 11.35 -23.69
CA MET A 735 4.08 11.65 -24.38
C MET A 735 4.28 12.43 -25.69
N GLU A 736 5.16 13.44 -25.70
CA GLU A 736 5.38 14.28 -26.88
C GLU A 736 6.25 13.58 -27.93
N LYS A 737 7.44 13.13 -27.51
CA LYS A 737 8.49 12.69 -28.45
C LYS A 737 8.41 11.22 -28.81
N VAL A 738 8.04 10.36 -27.83
CA VAL A 738 7.99 8.92 -28.06
C VAL A 738 6.64 8.52 -28.67
N ASP A 739 5.52 8.92 -28.03
CA ASP A 739 4.20 8.39 -28.33
C ASP A 739 3.31 9.34 -29.16
N GLY A 740 3.66 10.63 -29.27
CA GLY A 740 2.91 11.61 -30.07
C GLY A 740 1.52 11.91 -29.51
N ALA A 741 1.39 12.02 -28.17
CA ALA A 741 0.16 12.28 -27.46
C ALA A 741 -0.17 13.79 -27.35
N ASP A 742 0.08 14.57 -28.40
CA ASP A 742 -0.06 16.04 -28.43
C ASP A 742 -1.44 16.53 -28.02
N ALA A 743 -2.50 15.80 -28.39
CA ALA A 743 -3.87 16.16 -28.02
C ALA A 743 -4.09 16.14 -26.49
N LEU A 744 -3.50 15.16 -25.79
CA LEU A 744 -3.58 15.07 -24.33
C LEU A 744 -2.73 16.15 -23.66
N LEU A 745 -1.55 16.45 -24.21
CA LEU A 745 -0.69 17.53 -23.73
C LEU A 745 -1.40 18.88 -23.86
N ALA A 746 -2.05 19.15 -25.00
CA ALA A 746 -2.84 20.36 -25.20
C ALA A 746 -4.02 20.45 -24.22
N GLU A 747 -4.71 19.34 -23.94
CA GLU A 747 -5.80 19.28 -22.97
C GLU A 747 -5.32 19.62 -21.54
N MET A 748 -4.12 19.19 -21.17
CA MET A 748 -3.48 19.52 -19.89
C MET A 748 -2.89 20.94 -19.84
N GLY A 749 -3.02 21.73 -20.92
CA GLY A 749 -2.47 23.08 -21.02
C GLY A 749 -0.97 23.14 -21.30
N VAL A 750 -0.36 22.03 -21.68
CA VAL A 750 1.05 21.94 -22.08
C VAL A 750 1.14 22.30 -23.56
N LYS A 751 1.85 23.38 -23.89
CA LYS A 751 2.07 23.76 -25.29
C LYS A 751 3.04 22.77 -25.91
N THR A 752 2.66 22.17 -27.04
CA THR A 752 3.56 21.40 -27.89
C THR A 752 4.14 22.33 -28.97
N ASN A 753 5.38 22.09 -29.38
CA ASN A 753 6.05 22.92 -30.42
C ASN A 753 5.66 22.46 -31.80
#